data_f8cf1c7d31c56c9c7a1f9487b2ce5e08
#
_entry.id   f8cf1c7d31c56c9c7a1f9487b2ce5e08
#
_cell.length_a   1.000
_cell.length_b   1.000
_cell.length_c   1.000
_cell.angle_alpha   90.00
_cell.angle_beta   90.00
_cell.angle_gamma   90.00
#
_symmetry.space_group_name_H-M   'P 1'
#
loop_
_entity.id
_entity.type
_entity.pdbx_description
1 polymer ?
#
loop_
_entity_poly.entity_id
_entity_poly.type
_entity_poly.pdbx_seq_one_letter_code
_entity_poly.pdbx_strand_id
1 'polypeptide(L)'
;MSKRQLFVTTALPYANGNFHIGHIMEYIQADIWVRFQRMQGSQVNFVGADDTHGAPIMIAAEKAGKTPQQFVADIAAGRKPYLDGFHIAFDNWHSTDAPENHELARQIYRDLRDISAADGGSLIEVRSVEQFFDPQKNMFLPDRFIKGECPKCHAKEQYGDNCEVCGAVYAPTDLINPFSALSGAKPELKTSEHFFFKLSDPRCVDFLSQWTQDGKLQPEVANKVKEWFSVRTNPDGTTSEGLGDWDISRDAPYFGIEIPDAPGKYFYVWLDAPVGYLASLKNLLEKRGESYDAYMANPELEQYHFIGKDIVTFHTLFWPAMLHFSGRKTPNSVFVHGFLTVNNGEKMSKSRGTGLDPLKYLSLGMNPEWLRYYLAAKLSARNEDIDFNAEDFMARVNSDLIGKFVNIASRSAGFIAKRFGGQLGQVSADGQALLSALQAAAPSIAAFYDQREYAKALREIMLLTDKVNSYVDQNKPWDLAKQEGQDARLHDVCTTCIEAFRLLSLQLKPVLPALAAQVEAFLNVSPFTFAQAQQLLGAGHTINAYQHMMQRVTPEQLDALFEPPAVVEEKVTPGGEEIAPTISIDDFAKVDLRIAQIVNCEPVEGSVKLLRLTLDVGEGRMRNVFSGIASMYKPEDLVGKLTVMVANLAPRKMKFGVSEGMVLAASHADDQVDSGIYVLHPWPGAKPGMRIH
;
A
#
# COMPACT_ATOMS: atom_id res chain seq x y z
N MET A 1 -29.78 16.85 17.22
CA MET A 1 -28.37 16.98 17.57
C MET A 1 -27.85 18.26 16.92
N SER A 2 -26.96 18.99 17.58
CA SER A 2 -26.31 20.16 16.98
C SER A 2 -25.49 19.71 15.77
N LYS A 3 -25.43 20.53 14.72
CA LYS A 3 -24.58 20.25 13.54
C LYS A 3 -23.12 20.35 13.97
N ARG A 4 -22.43 19.22 14.06
CA ARG A 4 -21.01 19.15 14.39
C ARG A 4 -20.18 19.63 13.20
N GLN A 5 -19.04 20.26 13.49
CA GLN A 5 -17.99 20.53 12.49
C GLN A 5 -16.85 19.56 12.70
N LEU A 6 -16.57 18.75 11.71
CA LEU A 6 -15.62 17.63 11.83
C LEU A 6 -14.49 17.78 10.81
N PHE A 7 -13.27 17.64 11.29
CA PHE A 7 -12.07 17.47 10.52
C PHE A 7 -11.58 16.03 10.71
N VAL A 8 -11.62 15.22 9.64
CA VAL A 8 -11.34 13.79 9.69
C VAL A 8 -10.21 13.45 8.74
N THR A 9 -9.25 12.66 9.21
CA THR A 9 -8.12 12.18 8.43
C THR A 9 -7.91 10.68 8.62
N THR A 10 -7.19 10.09 7.69
CA THR A 10 -6.58 8.76 7.83
C THR A 10 -5.06 8.90 7.85
N ALA A 11 -4.35 7.85 8.27
CA ALA A 11 -2.90 7.82 8.15
C ALA A 11 -2.48 8.11 6.70
N LEU A 12 -1.41 8.91 6.54
CA LEU A 12 -0.88 9.19 5.21
C LEU A 12 -0.09 7.98 4.71
N PRO A 13 -0.43 7.43 3.54
CA PRO A 13 0.32 6.32 2.96
C PRO A 13 1.67 6.81 2.47
N TYR A 14 2.72 6.05 2.78
CA TYR A 14 4.05 6.35 2.30
C TYR A 14 4.13 6.15 0.77
N ALA A 15 4.59 7.17 0.05
CA ALA A 15 4.54 7.23 -1.41
C ALA A 15 5.66 6.41 -2.10
N ASN A 16 5.98 5.22 -1.57
CA ASN A 16 6.96 4.30 -2.14
C ASN A 16 6.33 3.16 -2.97
N GLY A 17 5.01 3.13 -3.10
CA GLY A 17 4.32 2.11 -3.85
C GLY A 17 2.80 2.29 -3.90
N ASN A 18 2.15 1.30 -4.51
CA ASN A 18 0.70 1.24 -4.66
C ASN A 18 -0.01 0.96 -3.33
N PHE A 19 -1.28 1.36 -3.23
CA PHE A 19 -2.10 0.96 -2.09
C PHE A 19 -2.21 -0.56 -1.99
N HIS A 20 -2.08 -1.07 -0.78
CA HIS A 20 -2.43 -2.44 -0.43
C HIS A 20 -3.79 -2.46 0.28
N ILE A 21 -4.33 -3.65 0.47
CA ILE A 21 -5.67 -3.82 1.05
C ILE A 21 -5.80 -3.25 2.48
N GLY A 22 -4.71 -3.17 3.24
CA GLY A 22 -4.71 -2.53 4.56
C GLY A 22 -5.03 -1.04 4.50
N HIS A 23 -4.49 -0.30 3.52
CA HIS A 23 -4.88 1.09 3.28
C HIS A 23 -6.36 1.20 2.93
N ILE A 24 -6.83 0.33 2.04
CA ILE A 24 -8.24 0.32 1.61
C ILE A 24 -9.18 0.04 2.80
N MET A 25 -8.81 -0.87 3.70
CA MET A 25 -9.57 -1.15 4.93
C MET A 25 -9.63 0.09 5.84
N GLU A 26 -8.51 0.78 6.05
CA GLU A 26 -8.46 2.02 6.85
C GLU A 26 -9.38 3.09 6.25
N TYR A 27 -9.29 3.29 4.95
CA TYR A 27 -10.10 4.31 4.27
C TYR A 27 -11.58 3.96 4.25
N ILE A 28 -11.93 2.69 4.07
CA ILE A 28 -13.33 2.24 4.12
C ILE A 28 -13.94 2.51 5.49
N GLN A 29 -13.24 2.16 6.59
CA GLN A 29 -13.80 2.40 7.92
C GLN A 29 -13.97 3.88 8.25
N ALA A 30 -13.02 4.72 7.83
CA ALA A 30 -13.13 6.18 7.97
C ALA A 30 -14.27 6.75 7.12
N ASP A 31 -14.39 6.32 5.86
CA ASP A 31 -15.42 6.73 4.93
C ASP A 31 -16.83 6.34 5.41
N ILE A 32 -17.00 5.14 6.01
CA ILE A 32 -18.26 4.72 6.63
C ILE A 32 -18.65 5.69 7.74
N TRP A 33 -17.71 6.03 8.64
CA TRP A 33 -17.99 6.98 9.72
C TRP A 33 -18.31 8.38 9.21
N VAL A 34 -17.55 8.86 8.24
CA VAL A 34 -17.79 10.17 7.60
C VAL A 34 -19.15 10.23 6.92
N ARG A 35 -19.54 9.22 6.15
CA ARG A 35 -20.87 9.14 5.52
C ARG A 35 -21.98 9.14 6.55
N PHE A 36 -21.81 8.37 7.63
CA PHE A 36 -22.76 8.38 8.74
C PHE A 36 -22.89 9.78 9.34
N GLN A 37 -21.77 10.47 9.65
CA GLN A 37 -21.81 11.82 10.22
C GLN A 37 -22.49 12.83 9.28
N ARG A 38 -22.23 12.75 8.00
CA ARG A 38 -22.91 13.57 6.97
C ARG A 38 -24.41 13.30 6.93
N MET A 39 -24.80 12.04 7.03
CA MET A 39 -26.23 11.65 7.09
C MET A 39 -26.92 12.14 8.37
N GLN A 40 -26.18 12.38 9.44
CA GLN A 40 -26.67 13.05 10.66
C GLN A 40 -26.76 14.58 10.52
N GLY A 41 -26.27 15.14 9.41
CA GLY A 41 -26.26 16.59 9.15
C GLY A 41 -25.01 17.31 9.64
N SER A 42 -23.96 16.60 10.06
CA SER A 42 -22.67 17.18 10.41
C SER A 42 -21.94 17.69 9.18
N GLN A 43 -21.19 18.79 9.32
CA GLN A 43 -20.27 19.28 8.32
C GLN A 43 -18.92 18.58 8.49
N VAL A 44 -18.48 17.82 7.48
CA VAL A 44 -17.28 17.01 7.56
C VAL A 44 -16.33 17.38 6.43
N ASN A 45 -15.11 17.78 6.78
CA ASN A 45 -13.97 17.83 5.88
C ASN A 45 -13.14 16.57 6.09
N PHE A 46 -13.16 15.68 5.09
CA PHE A 46 -12.44 14.41 5.07
C PHE A 46 -11.27 14.50 4.10
N VAL A 47 -10.05 14.55 4.62
CA VAL A 47 -8.86 14.80 3.80
C VAL A 47 -7.80 13.73 4.00
N GLY A 48 -7.04 13.49 2.93
CA GLY A 48 -5.87 12.62 2.90
C GLY A 48 -4.72 13.27 2.13
N ALA A 49 -3.56 12.67 2.18
CA ALA A 49 -2.39 13.06 1.41
C ALA A 49 -1.43 11.88 1.26
N ASP A 50 -0.50 11.97 0.32
CA ASP A 50 0.65 11.08 0.25
C ASP A 50 1.77 11.61 1.15
N ASP A 51 2.38 10.72 1.96
CA ASP A 51 3.63 10.95 2.66
C ASP A 51 4.79 10.72 1.68
N THR A 52 5.44 11.80 1.24
CA THR A 52 6.32 11.79 0.06
C THR A 52 7.79 11.95 0.37
N HIS A 53 8.20 12.21 1.60
CA HIS A 53 9.57 12.53 1.95
C HIS A 53 10.36 11.31 2.47
N GLY A 54 11.66 11.45 2.53
CA GLY A 54 12.54 10.49 3.17
C GLY A 54 13.49 9.74 2.22
N ALA A 55 14.54 9.18 2.80
CA ALA A 55 15.57 8.47 2.08
C ALA A 55 15.08 7.23 1.30
N PRO A 56 14.10 6.43 1.76
CA PRO A 56 13.57 5.33 0.96
C PRO A 56 12.93 5.78 -0.36
N ILE A 57 12.32 6.97 -0.41
CA ILE A 57 11.78 7.55 -1.65
C ILE A 57 12.93 7.90 -2.61
N MET A 58 14.00 8.50 -2.11
CA MET A 58 15.17 8.83 -2.94
C MET A 58 15.75 7.59 -3.61
N ILE A 59 15.90 6.50 -2.86
CA ILE A 59 16.45 5.24 -3.38
C ILE A 59 15.50 4.60 -4.40
N ALA A 60 14.20 4.60 -4.12
CA ALA A 60 13.21 4.07 -5.05
C ALA A 60 13.18 4.88 -6.36
N ALA A 61 13.30 6.21 -6.27
CA ALA A 61 13.39 7.10 -7.42
C ALA A 61 14.68 6.87 -8.23
N GLU A 62 15.85 6.76 -7.56
CA GLU A 62 17.14 6.45 -8.21
C GLU A 62 17.07 5.13 -8.98
N LYS A 63 16.53 4.05 -8.36
CA LYS A 63 16.32 2.76 -9.00
C LYS A 63 15.38 2.83 -10.21
N ALA A 64 14.40 3.72 -10.18
CA ALA A 64 13.47 3.96 -11.28
C ALA A 64 14.01 4.94 -12.35
N GLY A 65 15.23 5.47 -12.19
CA GLY A 65 15.81 6.45 -13.10
C GLY A 65 15.06 7.80 -13.11
N LYS A 66 14.43 8.19 -11.99
CA LYS A 66 13.60 9.39 -11.84
C LYS A 66 14.11 10.29 -10.73
N THR A 67 13.72 11.57 -10.76
CA THR A 67 13.86 12.41 -9.56
C THR A 67 12.85 11.99 -8.49
N PRO A 68 13.09 12.24 -7.19
CA PRO A 68 12.12 11.96 -6.13
C PRO A 68 10.75 12.60 -6.41
N GLN A 69 10.71 13.85 -6.88
CA GLN A 69 9.49 14.56 -7.23
C GLN A 69 8.70 13.89 -8.35
N GLN A 70 9.38 13.45 -9.42
CA GLN A 70 8.74 12.71 -10.50
C GLN A 70 8.20 11.37 -10.02
N PHE A 71 8.97 10.67 -9.19
CA PHE A 71 8.57 9.37 -8.65
C PHE A 71 7.28 9.47 -7.82
N VAL A 72 7.22 10.41 -6.87
CA VAL A 72 6.02 10.58 -6.03
C VAL A 72 4.82 11.13 -6.81
N ALA A 73 5.05 11.94 -7.85
CA ALA A 73 3.97 12.40 -8.72
C ALA A 73 3.32 11.24 -9.50
N ASP A 74 4.11 10.29 -10.00
CA ASP A 74 3.59 9.09 -10.66
C ASP A 74 2.78 8.21 -9.69
N ILE A 75 3.25 8.06 -8.45
CA ILE A 75 2.52 7.36 -7.41
C ILE A 75 1.18 8.05 -7.13
N ALA A 76 1.19 9.37 -6.95
CA ALA A 76 -0.03 10.15 -6.69
C ALA A 76 -1.05 10.03 -7.84
N ALA A 77 -0.59 10.05 -9.09
CA ALA A 77 -1.46 9.85 -10.27
C ALA A 77 -2.17 8.48 -10.26
N GLY A 78 -1.57 7.48 -9.64
CA GLY A 78 -2.12 6.13 -9.49
C GLY A 78 -3.17 5.97 -8.37
N ARG A 79 -3.41 6.98 -7.51
CA ARG A 79 -4.29 6.86 -6.33
C ARG A 79 -5.79 6.83 -6.66
N LYS A 80 -6.20 7.65 -7.62
CA LYS A 80 -7.62 7.84 -7.97
C LYS A 80 -8.38 6.55 -8.28
N PRO A 81 -7.87 5.59 -9.08
CA PRO A 81 -8.57 4.34 -9.35
C PRO A 81 -8.92 3.51 -8.10
N TYR A 82 -8.09 3.57 -7.07
CA TYR A 82 -8.37 2.90 -5.79
C TYR A 82 -9.49 3.59 -5.03
N LEU A 83 -9.38 4.91 -4.86
CA LEU A 83 -10.33 5.69 -4.07
C LEU A 83 -11.72 5.66 -4.70
N ASP A 84 -11.82 5.97 -5.99
CA ASP A 84 -13.09 5.91 -6.72
C ASP A 84 -13.63 4.48 -6.78
N GLY A 85 -12.76 3.51 -7.05
CA GLY A 85 -13.13 2.11 -7.20
C GLY A 85 -13.75 1.50 -5.94
N PHE A 86 -13.31 1.92 -4.77
CA PHE A 86 -13.89 1.47 -3.48
C PHE A 86 -14.86 2.46 -2.85
N HIS A 87 -15.31 3.48 -3.60
CA HIS A 87 -16.25 4.52 -3.15
C HIS A 87 -15.77 5.29 -1.92
N ILE A 88 -14.46 5.53 -1.82
CA ILE A 88 -13.86 6.32 -0.74
C ILE A 88 -13.88 7.80 -1.15
N ALA A 89 -14.63 8.61 -0.42
CA ALA A 89 -14.93 9.99 -0.82
C ALA A 89 -14.18 11.01 0.04
N PHE A 90 -12.84 11.09 -0.13
CA PHE A 90 -12.08 12.20 0.39
C PHE A 90 -12.50 13.51 -0.30
N ASP A 91 -12.63 14.59 0.46
CA ASP A 91 -12.86 15.94 -0.08
C ASP A 91 -11.60 16.52 -0.72
N ASN A 92 -10.42 16.10 -0.25
CA ASN A 92 -9.13 16.47 -0.80
C ASN A 92 -8.11 15.37 -0.62
N TRP A 93 -7.28 15.14 -1.63
CA TRP A 93 -6.07 14.32 -1.57
C TRP A 93 -4.89 15.18 -1.97
N HIS A 94 -3.86 15.25 -1.11
CA HIS A 94 -2.76 16.19 -1.26
C HIS A 94 -1.39 15.50 -1.15
N SER A 95 -0.33 16.24 -0.85
CA SER A 95 1.04 15.73 -0.72
C SER A 95 1.76 16.46 0.41
N THR A 96 2.64 15.77 1.11
CA THR A 96 3.53 16.42 2.09
C THR A 96 4.61 17.29 1.42
N ASP A 97 4.91 17.08 0.13
CA ASP A 97 5.79 17.96 -0.66
C ASP A 97 5.06 19.19 -1.24
N ALA A 98 3.94 19.59 -0.65
CA ALA A 98 3.19 20.75 -1.05
C ALA A 98 3.63 22.01 -0.28
N PRO A 99 3.51 23.21 -0.88
CA PRO A 99 3.90 24.49 -0.25
C PRO A 99 3.27 24.70 1.12
N GLU A 100 2.00 24.34 1.28
CA GLU A 100 1.27 24.49 2.55
C GLU A 100 1.90 23.63 3.66
N ASN A 101 2.38 22.41 3.32
CA ASN A 101 3.06 21.55 4.28
C ASN A 101 4.42 22.13 4.69
N HIS A 102 5.19 22.60 3.72
CA HIS A 102 6.47 23.26 3.96
C HIS A 102 6.32 24.48 4.88
N GLU A 103 5.32 25.32 4.64
CA GLU A 103 5.01 26.49 5.46
C GLU A 103 4.64 26.09 6.89
N LEU A 104 3.66 25.18 7.04
CA LEU A 104 3.14 24.75 8.34
C LEU A 104 4.19 24.00 9.17
N ALA A 105 4.98 23.10 8.56
CA ALA A 105 6.03 22.39 9.27
C ALA A 105 7.11 23.34 9.81
N ARG A 106 7.56 24.30 8.99
CA ARG A 106 8.51 25.32 9.42
C ARG A 106 7.94 26.22 10.51
N GLN A 107 6.65 26.55 10.43
CA GLN A 107 6.01 27.38 11.45
C GLN A 107 5.87 26.63 12.78
N ILE A 108 5.42 25.37 12.77
CA ILE A 108 5.34 24.54 13.96
C ILE A 108 6.72 24.41 14.62
N TYR A 109 7.77 24.17 13.83
CA TYR A 109 9.14 24.09 14.35
C TYR A 109 9.55 25.41 15.04
N ARG A 110 9.31 26.58 14.42
CA ARG A 110 9.62 27.88 15.02
C ARG A 110 8.84 28.10 16.31
N ASP A 111 7.55 27.79 16.30
CA ASP A 111 6.70 27.93 17.49
C ASP A 111 7.25 27.11 18.67
N LEU A 112 7.75 25.89 18.43
CA LEU A 112 8.37 25.03 19.44
C LEU A 112 9.76 25.48 19.87
N ARG A 113 10.54 26.04 18.95
CA ARG A 113 11.90 26.56 19.21
C ARG A 113 11.89 27.86 19.99
N ASP A 114 10.98 28.76 19.62
CA ASP A 114 10.95 30.14 20.08
C ASP A 114 10.06 30.33 21.33
N ILE A 115 9.67 29.25 22.02
CA ILE A 115 8.96 29.34 23.32
C ILE A 115 9.77 30.19 24.28
N SER A 116 9.14 31.18 24.90
CA SER A 116 9.82 32.12 25.76
C SER A 116 10.38 31.47 27.03
N ALA A 117 11.43 32.04 27.62
CA ALA A 117 11.98 31.56 28.89
C ALA A 117 10.96 31.63 30.05
N ALA A 118 10.02 32.57 30.00
CA ALA A 118 8.93 32.68 30.96
C ALA A 118 7.94 31.51 30.88
N ASP A 119 7.80 30.92 29.67
CA ASP A 119 6.93 29.77 29.37
C ASP A 119 7.71 28.43 29.40
N GLY A 120 8.90 28.44 30.01
CA GLY A 120 9.75 27.26 30.19
C GLY A 120 10.83 27.06 29.11
N GLY A 121 10.93 27.93 28.11
CA GLY A 121 11.96 27.91 27.08
C GLY A 121 11.74 26.88 25.98
N SER A 122 12.65 26.86 25.04
CA SER A 122 12.61 26.03 23.83
C SER A 122 12.39 24.53 24.11
N LEU A 123 11.52 23.92 23.33
CA LEU A 123 11.36 22.47 23.27
C LEU A 123 12.23 21.82 22.17
N ILE A 124 13.02 22.61 21.45
CA ILE A 124 14.01 22.13 20.49
C ILE A 124 15.41 22.27 21.08
N GLU A 125 16.18 21.20 21.01
CA GLU A 125 17.59 21.17 21.48
C GLU A 125 18.48 20.65 20.35
N VAL A 126 19.68 21.26 20.25
CA VAL A 126 20.71 20.80 19.29
C VAL A 126 21.74 19.97 20.05
N ARG A 127 22.01 18.76 19.55
CA ARG A 127 22.98 17.83 20.13
C ARG A 127 23.92 17.31 19.06
N SER A 128 25.15 17.04 19.43
CA SER A 128 26.13 16.37 18.58
C SER A 128 25.91 14.86 18.65
N VAL A 129 25.75 14.21 17.49
CA VAL A 129 25.50 12.77 17.38
C VAL A 129 26.58 12.14 16.50
N GLU A 130 27.12 11.01 16.93
CA GLU A 130 27.99 10.18 16.08
C GLU A 130 27.13 9.24 15.23
N GLN A 131 27.37 9.27 13.92
CA GLN A 131 26.66 8.43 12.95
C GLN A 131 27.62 7.83 11.94
N PHE A 132 27.22 6.72 11.33
CA PHE A 132 27.94 6.15 10.21
C PHE A 132 27.72 6.97 8.94
N PHE A 133 28.81 7.21 8.24
CA PHE A 133 28.89 7.96 6.99
C PHE A 133 29.43 7.07 5.87
N ASP A 134 28.79 7.07 4.72
CA ASP A 134 29.24 6.36 3.53
C ASP A 134 30.17 7.29 2.71
N PRO A 135 31.47 6.99 2.63
CA PRO A 135 32.40 7.85 1.90
C PRO A 135 32.23 7.78 0.38
N GLN A 136 31.60 6.72 -0.17
CA GLN A 136 31.37 6.59 -1.61
C GLN A 136 30.12 7.34 -2.04
N LYS A 137 29.06 7.27 -1.25
CA LYS A 137 27.80 7.99 -1.51
C LYS A 137 27.81 9.40 -0.93
N ASN A 138 28.81 9.75 -0.14
CA ASN A 138 28.96 11.04 0.54
C ASN A 138 27.70 11.43 1.35
N MET A 139 27.19 10.48 2.16
CA MET A 139 25.98 10.67 2.96
C MET A 139 26.06 9.94 4.29
N PHE A 140 25.34 10.45 5.31
CA PHE A 140 25.08 9.71 6.54
C PHE A 140 24.13 8.56 6.28
N LEU A 141 24.35 7.45 7.01
CA LEU A 141 23.58 6.21 6.87
C LEU A 141 22.53 6.10 7.99
N PRO A 142 21.24 6.29 7.70
CA PRO A 142 20.17 5.89 8.61
C PRO A 142 20.18 4.39 8.89
N ASP A 143 19.54 3.96 9.96
CA ASP A 143 19.55 2.60 10.50
C ASP A 143 19.30 1.49 9.47
N ARG A 144 18.44 1.75 8.48
CA ARG A 144 18.10 0.81 7.40
C ARG A 144 19.10 0.82 6.22
N PHE A 145 20.06 1.72 6.22
CA PHE A 145 21.09 1.80 5.18
C PHE A 145 22.45 1.31 5.65
N ILE A 146 22.51 0.83 6.87
CA ILE A 146 23.68 0.14 7.40
C ILE A 146 23.33 -1.30 7.73
N LYS A 147 24.20 -2.20 7.40
CA LYS A 147 24.15 -3.61 7.73
C LYS A 147 25.42 -4.05 8.40
N GLY A 148 25.33 -5.11 9.19
CA GLY A 148 26.47 -5.72 9.83
C GLY A 148 26.11 -7.03 10.50
N GLU A 149 26.97 -7.51 11.36
CA GLU A 149 26.76 -8.70 12.17
C GLU A 149 26.11 -8.31 13.51
N CYS A 150 25.08 -9.03 13.93
CA CYS A 150 24.38 -8.77 15.17
C CYS A 150 25.34 -8.90 16.39
N PRO A 151 25.38 -7.92 17.31
CA PRO A 151 26.26 -7.98 18.47
C PRO A 151 25.87 -9.09 19.48
N LYS A 152 24.65 -9.64 19.40
CA LYS A 152 24.17 -10.68 20.33
C LYS A 152 24.24 -12.09 19.79
N CYS A 153 23.77 -12.34 18.58
CA CYS A 153 23.69 -13.69 18.01
C CYS A 153 24.64 -13.94 16.84
N HIS A 154 25.39 -12.94 16.42
CA HIS A 154 26.36 -12.99 15.31
C HIS A 154 25.74 -13.31 13.93
N ALA A 155 24.42 -13.20 13.78
CA ALA A 155 23.76 -13.29 12.48
C ALA A 155 24.27 -12.19 11.54
N LYS A 156 24.64 -12.54 10.32
CA LYS A 156 25.19 -11.61 9.31
C LYS A 156 24.07 -10.81 8.64
N GLU A 157 24.46 -9.69 8.03
CA GLU A 157 23.56 -8.83 7.23
C GLU A 157 22.34 -8.27 7.96
N GLN A 158 22.46 -8.07 9.26
CA GLN A 158 21.40 -7.47 10.07
C GLN A 158 21.42 -5.95 9.95
N TYR A 159 20.24 -5.31 10.03
CA TYR A 159 20.11 -3.85 9.97
C TYR A 159 20.58 -3.16 11.25
N GLY A 160 20.76 -1.84 11.19
CA GLY A 160 21.32 -1.04 12.27
C GLY A 160 20.41 -0.82 13.47
N ASP A 161 19.13 -1.18 13.39
CA ASP A 161 18.13 -0.95 14.44
C ASP A 161 17.77 -2.24 15.21
N ASN A 162 17.76 -3.39 14.53
CA ASN A 162 17.36 -4.66 15.14
C ASN A 162 17.88 -5.88 14.37
N CYS A 163 17.94 -7.01 15.06
CA CYS A 163 18.25 -8.31 14.46
C CYS A 163 16.97 -9.04 14.06
N GLU A 164 16.84 -9.37 12.80
CA GLU A 164 15.69 -10.15 12.29
C GLU A 164 15.70 -11.61 12.75
N VAL A 165 16.87 -12.14 13.16
CA VAL A 165 17.04 -13.54 13.61
C VAL A 165 16.72 -13.72 15.08
N CYS A 166 17.25 -12.87 15.98
CA CYS A 166 17.08 -13.03 17.44
C CYS A 166 16.20 -11.94 18.07
N GLY A 167 15.72 -10.96 17.31
CA GLY A 167 14.86 -9.88 17.81
C GLY A 167 15.56 -8.84 18.70
N ALA A 168 16.91 -8.89 18.81
CA ALA A 168 17.66 -7.95 19.62
C ALA A 168 17.60 -6.55 19.01
N VAL A 169 17.39 -5.53 19.86
CA VAL A 169 17.47 -4.12 19.51
C VAL A 169 18.83 -3.60 19.96
N TYR A 170 19.48 -2.77 19.15
CA TYR A 170 20.80 -2.19 19.39
C TYR A 170 20.97 -0.88 18.60
N ALA A 171 22.00 -0.10 18.91
CA ALA A 171 22.35 1.08 18.11
C ALA A 171 23.11 0.64 16.85
N PRO A 172 23.04 1.39 15.73
CA PRO A 172 23.80 1.10 14.52
C PRO A 172 25.31 0.94 14.79
N THR A 173 25.83 1.70 15.73
CA THR A 173 27.25 1.68 16.14
C THR A 173 27.67 0.39 16.86
N ASP A 174 26.72 -0.41 17.33
CA ASP A 174 26.99 -1.68 18.01
C ASP A 174 27.21 -2.84 17.00
N LEU A 175 26.87 -2.64 15.72
CA LEU A 175 27.05 -3.65 14.70
C LEU A 175 28.51 -4.05 14.55
N ILE A 176 28.74 -5.36 14.42
CA ILE A 176 30.06 -5.90 14.13
C ILE A 176 30.29 -5.90 12.62
N ASN A 177 31.45 -5.42 12.18
CA ASN A 177 31.79 -5.31 10.76
C ASN A 177 30.71 -4.57 9.92
N PRO A 178 30.30 -3.35 10.30
CA PRO A 178 29.27 -2.61 9.58
C PRO A 178 29.69 -2.26 8.15
N PHE A 179 28.72 -2.27 7.24
CA PHE A 179 28.88 -1.84 5.85
C PHE A 179 27.64 -1.10 5.35
N SER A 180 27.86 -0.20 4.39
CA SER A 180 26.75 0.50 3.73
C SER A 180 25.91 -0.46 2.88
N ALA A 181 24.61 -0.52 3.13
CA ALA A 181 23.69 -1.28 2.30
C ALA A 181 23.50 -0.67 0.89
N LEU A 182 23.99 0.56 0.66
CA LEU A 182 23.87 1.28 -0.61
C LEU A 182 25.07 1.04 -1.54
N SER A 183 26.29 1.06 -0.98
CA SER A 183 27.53 0.98 -1.75
C SER A 183 28.38 -0.24 -1.44
N GLY A 184 28.09 -0.96 -0.33
CA GLY A 184 28.97 -1.99 0.21
C GLY A 184 30.23 -1.46 0.89
N ALA A 185 30.45 -0.14 0.91
CA ALA A 185 31.63 0.48 1.51
C ALA A 185 31.65 0.29 3.03
N LYS A 186 32.86 0.24 3.60
CA LYS A 186 33.05 0.34 5.05
C LYS A 186 32.71 1.77 5.47
N PRO A 187 31.76 1.98 6.38
CA PRO A 187 31.37 3.32 6.80
C PRO A 187 32.41 3.92 7.76
N GLU A 188 32.43 5.24 7.81
CA GLU A 188 33.22 6.02 8.76
C GLU A 188 32.29 6.60 9.83
N LEU A 189 32.74 6.68 11.08
CA LEU A 189 32.03 7.45 12.12
C LEU A 189 32.33 8.94 11.93
N LYS A 190 31.27 9.73 11.82
CA LYS A 190 31.34 11.19 11.76
C LYS A 190 30.33 11.79 12.72
N THR A 191 30.68 12.94 13.28
CA THR A 191 29.82 13.71 14.16
C THR A 191 29.00 14.70 13.36
N SER A 192 27.73 14.79 13.64
CA SER A 192 26.79 15.75 13.07
C SER A 192 25.94 16.40 14.16
N GLU A 193 25.57 17.67 13.98
CA GLU A 193 24.59 18.31 14.86
C GLU A 193 23.19 17.88 14.45
N HIS A 194 22.39 17.40 15.42
CA HIS A 194 21.02 17.00 15.25
C HIS A 194 20.08 17.81 16.14
N PHE A 195 18.87 17.98 15.65
CA PHE A 195 17.82 18.72 16.33
C PHE A 195 16.86 17.72 17.00
N PHE A 196 16.62 17.90 18.28
CA PHE A 196 15.76 17.03 19.08
C PHE A 196 14.56 17.79 19.59
N PHE A 197 13.38 17.18 19.43
CA PHE A 197 12.20 17.61 20.16
C PHE A 197 12.23 16.99 21.55
N LYS A 198 12.25 17.83 22.60
CA LYS A 198 12.36 17.41 24.01
C LYS A 198 11.04 16.82 24.52
N LEU A 199 10.71 15.61 24.07
CA LEU A 199 9.51 14.93 24.52
C LEU A 199 9.60 14.50 26.00
N SER A 200 10.80 14.33 26.53
CA SER A 200 11.09 14.08 27.95
C SER A 200 10.92 15.30 28.86
N ASP A 201 10.74 16.51 28.31
CA ASP A 201 10.48 17.71 29.09
C ASP A 201 9.25 17.49 29.99
N PRO A 202 9.31 17.82 31.30
CA PRO A 202 8.19 17.63 32.20
C PRO A 202 6.85 18.19 31.72
N ARG A 203 6.86 19.31 30.99
CA ARG A 203 5.66 19.89 30.38
C ARG A 203 5.01 18.95 29.39
N CYS A 204 5.82 18.31 28.53
CA CYS A 204 5.34 17.33 27.55
C CYS A 204 4.82 16.07 28.25
N VAL A 205 5.56 15.56 29.24
CA VAL A 205 5.17 14.37 30.01
C VAL A 205 3.85 14.61 30.75
N ASP A 206 3.70 15.75 31.44
CA ASP A 206 2.48 16.11 32.17
C ASP A 206 1.28 16.27 31.23
N PHE A 207 1.45 16.99 30.11
CA PHE A 207 0.41 17.16 29.12
C PHE A 207 -0.02 15.81 28.52
N LEU A 208 0.93 15.01 28.05
CA LEU A 208 0.63 13.74 27.39
C LEU A 208 0.03 12.71 28.33
N SER A 209 0.50 12.65 29.60
CA SER A 209 -0.06 11.74 30.60
C SER A 209 -1.53 12.03 30.89
N GLN A 210 -1.94 13.31 30.85
CA GLN A 210 -3.34 13.71 30.97
C GLN A 210 -4.11 13.48 29.68
N TRP A 211 -3.62 13.99 28.56
CA TRP A 211 -4.29 13.93 27.27
C TRP A 211 -4.61 12.50 26.83
N THR A 212 -3.67 11.56 26.99
CA THR A 212 -3.83 10.15 26.58
C THR A 212 -4.81 9.38 27.46
N GLN A 213 -5.11 9.86 28.67
CA GLN A 213 -6.04 9.23 29.61
C GLN A 213 -7.41 9.92 29.68
N ASP A 214 -7.62 11.01 28.95
CA ASP A 214 -8.86 11.82 28.92
C ASP A 214 -9.86 11.35 27.86
N GLY A 215 -9.99 10.04 27.63
CA GLY A 215 -10.95 9.48 26.69
C GLY A 215 -10.67 9.78 25.21
N LYS A 216 -9.48 10.26 24.88
CA LYS A 216 -9.05 10.55 23.49
C LYS A 216 -8.70 9.28 22.71
N LEU A 217 -8.44 8.19 23.41
CA LEU A 217 -7.99 6.90 22.88
C LEU A 217 -8.92 5.77 23.33
N GLN A 218 -8.93 4.68 22.58
CA GLN A 218 -9.58 3.45 23.04
C GLN A 218 -8.89 2.94 24.33
N PRO A 219 -9.64 2.28 25.24
CA PRO A 219 -9.09 1.84 26.53
C PRO A 219 -7.82 0.99 26.42
N GLU A 220 -7.76 0.05 25.49
CA GLU A 220 -6.60 -0.80 25.25
C GLU A 220 -5.39 -0.01 24.75
N VAL A 221 -5.60 1.01 23.93
CA VAL A 221 -4.55 1.91 23.44
C VAL A 221 -4.06 2.82 24.57
N ALA A 222 -4.97 3.44 25.31
CA ALA A 222 -4.64 4.29 26.45
C ALA A 222 -3.83 3.53 27.52
N ASN A 223 -4.20 2.29 27.81
CA ASN A 223 -3.47 1.42 28.74
C ASN A 223 -2.06 1.11 28.23
N LYS A 224 -1.91 0.84 26.94
CA LYS A 224 -0.59 0.57 26.34
C LYS A 224 0.29 1.81 26.35
N VAL A 225 -0.26 2.96 26.00
CA VAL A 225 0.48 4.24 25.99
C VAL A 225 0.93 4.62 27.39
N LYS A 226 0.10 4.36 28.43
CA LYS A 226 0.44 4.59 29.83
C LYS A 226 1.73 3.89 30.26
N GLU A 227 2.02 2.72 29.71
CA GLU A 227 3.26 1.99 30.00
C GLU A 227 4.52 2.76 29.56
N TRP A 228 4.43 3.63 28.55
CA TRP A 228 5.57 4.37 28.01
C TRP A 228 6.01 5.54 28.89
N PHE A 229 5.15 6.00 29.81
CA PHE A 229 5.51 7.01 30.81
C PHE A 229 6.22 6.40 32.02
N SER A 230 6.26 5.08 32.16
CA SER A 230 6.81 4.40 33.32
C SER A 230 8.30 4.17 33.13
N VAL A 231 9.09 4.52 34.15
CA VAL A 231 10.49 4.11 34.27
C VAL A 231 10.53 2.59 34.46
N ARG A 232 11.23 1.88 33.59
CA ARG A 232 11.39 0.41 33.68
C ARG A 232 12.80 0.07 34.11
N THR A 233 12.93 -0.86 35.02
CA THR A 233 14.21 -1.49 35.34
C THR A 233 14.36 -2.72 34.41
N ASN A 234 15.36 -2.70 33.56
CA ASN A 234 15.68 -3.80 32.68
C ASN A 234 16.24 -5.00 33.49
N PRO A 235 16.21 -6.23 32.93
CA PRO A 235 16.78 -7.41 33.61
C PRO A 235 18.26 -7.29 33.94
N ASP A 236 18.99 -6.39 33.27
CA ASP A 236 20.41 -6.09 33.53
C ASP A 236 20.65 -5.06 34.64
N GLY A 237 19.57 -4.55 35.28
CA GLY A 237 19.63 -3.55 36.32
C GLY A 237 19.70 -2.11 35.85
N THR A 238 19.72 -1.87 34.53
CA THR A 238 19.63 -0.52 33.97
C THR A 238 18.18 -0.02 34.00
N THR A 239 17.98 1.27 34.21
CA THR A 239 16.66 1.90 34.11
C THR A 239 16.50 2.49 32.72
N SER A 240 15.44 2.09 32.00
CA SER A 240 14.95 2.85 30.85
C SER A 240 14.19 4.04 31.40
N GLU A 241 14.63 5.24 31.04
CA GLU A 241 13.86 6.47 31.30
C GLU A 241 12.49 6.37 30.60
N GLY A 242 11.51 7.15 31.05
CA GLY A 242 10.18 7.20 30.45
C GLY A 242 10.21 7.63 28.97
N LEU A 243 9.59 8.76 28.63
CA LEU A 243 9.65 9.28 27.26
C LEU A 243 11.05 9.79 26.92
N GLY A 244 11.65 9.28 25.86
CA GLY A 244 12.91 9.80 25.29
C GLY A 244 12.66 10.98 24.35
N ASP A 245 13.69 11.84 24.20
CA ASP A 245 13.66 12.91 23.21
C ASP A 245 13.76 12.35 21.79
N TRP A 246 13.23 13.10 20.85
CA TRP A 246 13.11 12.63 19.48
C TRP A 246 13.97 13.43 18.51
N ASP A 247 14.84 12.72 17.77
CA ASP A 247 15.64 13.29 16.69
C ASP A 247 14.75 13.62 15.49
N ILE A 248 14.54 14.92 15.26
CA ILE A 248 13.68 15.45 14.20
C ILE A 248 14.45 15.91 12.97
N SER A 249 15.74 15.60 12.88
CA SER A 249 16.61 16.10 11.81
C SER A 249 17.27 14.98 10.99
N ARG A 250 17.61 15.30 9.75
CA ARG A 250 18.42 14.46 8.86
C ARG A 250 19.41 15.32 8.09
N ASP A 251 20.58 14.77 7.81
CA ASP A 251 21.63 15.42 7.03
C ASP A 251 21.38 15.31 5.52
N ALA A 252 21.84 16.31 4.77
CA ALA A 252 21.91 16.23 3.31
C ALA A 252 22.82 15.07 2.84
N PRO A 253 22.52 14.42 1.68
CA PRO A 253 21.38 14.65 0.81
C PRO A 253 20.11 13.99 1.36
N TYR A 254 19.01 14.72 1.39
CA TYR A 254 17.73 14.22 1.88
C TYR A 254 16.58 14.86 1.11
N PHE A 255 15.60 14.09 0.70
CA PHE A 255 14.36 14.59 0.11
C PHE A 255 13.37 14.89 1.22
N GLY A 256 13.15 16.16 1.50
CA GLY A 256 12.33 16.62 2.61
C GLY A 256 12.33 18.13 2.74
N ILE A 257 11.82 18.62 3.85
CA ILE A 257 11.71 20.06 4.15
C ILE A 257 12.94 20.50 4.93
N GLU A 258 13.66 21.49 4.40
CA GLU A 258 14.85 22.05 5.07
C GLU A 258 14.45 22.80 6.35
N ILE A 259 15.18 22.52 7.44
CA ILE A 259 14.98 23.15 8.76
C ILE A 259 15.35 24.65 8.65
N PRO A 260 14.48 25.57 9.14
CA PRO A 260 14.78 27.00 9.15
C PRO A 260 16.11 27.30 9.89
N ASP A 261 16.92 28.14 9.28
CA ASP A 261 18.19 28.63 9.82
C ASP A 261 19.27 27.52 10.05
N ALA A 262 19.09 26.33 9.44
CA ALA A 262 20.01 25.21 9.49
C ALA A 262 20.29 24.62 8.09
N PRO A 263 21.08 25.29 7.24
CA PRO A 263 21.35 24.83 5.87
C PRO A 263 21.92 23.42 5.83
N GLY A 264 21.38 22.57 4.94
CA GLY A 264 21.76 21.17 4.80
C GLY A 264 21.18 20.23 5.86
N LYS A 265 20.28 20.74 6.70
CA LYS A 265 19.50 19.93 7.65
C LYS A 265 18.03 19.90 7.25
N TYR A 266 17.43 18.73 7.29
CA TYR A 266 16.08 18.50 6.87
C TYR A 266 15.24 17.90 8.01
N PHE A 267 13.94 18.17 8.04
CA PHE A 267 13.07 17.49 8.99
C PHE A 267 13.00 16.00 8.69
N TYR A 268 13.05 15.21 9.74
CA TYR A 268 12.72 13.81 9.67
C TYR A 268 11.26 13.64 9.23
N VAL A 269 11.00 12.68 8.34
CA VAL A 269 9.67 12.47 7.72
C VAL A 269 8.52 12.40 8.73
N TRP A 270 8.73 11.87 9.90
CA TRP A 270 7.68 11.79 10.93
C TRP A 270 7.38 13.12 11.64
N LEU A 271 8.18 14.17 11.43
CA LEU A 271 7.78 15.52 11.84
C LEU A 271 6.82 16.13 10.82
N ASP A 272 7.12 16.02 9.53
CA ASP A 272 6.36 16.69 8.49
C ASP A 272 5.14 15.88 7.99
N ALA A 273 5.16 14.55 8.10
CA ALA A 273 4.06 13.70 7.68
C ALA A 273 2.73 14.05 8.37
N PRO A 274 2.62 14.13 9.71
CA PRO A 274 1.34 14.47 10.34
C PRO A 274 0.92 15.93 10.08
N VAL A 275 1.85 16.83 9.75
CA VAL A 275 1.51 18.19 9.30
C VAL A 275 0.75 18.15 7.98
N GLY A 276 0.96 17.13 7.16
CA GLY A 276 0.22 16.87 5.94
C GLY A 276 -1.31 16.82 6.11
N TYR A 277 -1.80 16.45 7.29
CA TYR A 277 -3.22 16.54 7.63
C TYR A 277 -3.72 17.98 7.56
N LEU A 278 -2.99 18.88 8.20
CA LEU A 278 -3.31 20.32 8.22
C LEU A 278 -3.12 20.95 6.85
N ALA A 279 -2.06 20.56 6.13
CA ALA A 279 -1.78 21.06 4.79
C ALA A 279 -2.86 20.67 3.79
N SER A 280 -3.35 19.43 3.83
CA SER A 280 -4.45 18.99 2.99
C SER A 280 -5.75 19.72 3.30
N LEU A 281 -6.05 19.96 4.58
CA LEU A 281 -7.20 20.77 4.99
C LEU A 281 -7.06 22.22 4.53
N LYS A 282 -5.88 22.83 4.71
CA LYS A 282 -5.60 24.23 4.27
C LYS A 282 -5.85 24.37 2.77
N ASN A 283 -5.27 23.48 1.98
CA ASN A 283 -5.46 23.44 0.54
C ASN A 283 -6.94 23.27 0.13
N LEU A 284 -7.71 22.43 0.82
CA LEU A 284 -9.14 22.26 0.58
C LEU A 284 -9.91 23.55 0.82
N LEU A 285 -9.68 24.20 1.96
CA LEU A 285 -10.38 25.42 2.34
C LEU A 285 -10.03 26.57 1.40
N GLU A 286 -8.76 26.72 1.03
CA GLU A 286 -8.31 27.72 0.05
C GLU A 286 -8.99 27.52 -1.32
N LYS A 287 -9.10 26.29 -1.81
CA LYS A 287 -9.85 25.96 -3.04
C LYS A 287 -11.32 26.36 -2.97
N ARG A 288 -11.90 26.36 -1.77
CA ARG A 288 -13.29 26.80 -1.53
C ARG A 288 -13.43 28.30 -1.23
N GLY A 289 -12.33 29.04 -1.13
CA GLY A 289 -12.33 30.44 -0.73
C GLY A 289 -12.63 30.64 0.76
N GLU A 290 -12.40 29.61 1.59
CA GLU A 290 -12.60 29.64 3.03
C GLU A 290 -11.27 29.90 3.77
N SER A 291 -11.32 30.58 4.92
CA SER A 291 -10.13 30.85 5.73
C SER A 291 -9.78 29.63 6.59
N TYR A 292 -8.58 29.08 6.39
CA TYR A 292 -8.02 28.02 7.23
C TYR A 292 -7.90 28.45 8.70
N ASP A 293 -7.38 29.64 8.96
CA ASP A 293 -7.18 30.15 10.33
C ASP A 293 -8.52 30.33 11.06
N ALA A 294 -9.52 30.89 10.39
CA ALA A 294 -10.86 31.03 10.97
C ALA A 294 -11.51 29.66 11.24
N TYR A 295 -11.31 28.69 10.35
CA TYR A 295 -11.82 27.34 10.52
C TYR A 295 -11.17 26.63 11.72
N MET A 296 -9.83 26.70 11.84
CA MET A 296 -9.09 26.08 12.94
C MET A 296 -9.30 26.78 14.29
N ALA A 297 -9.59 28.06 14.30
CA ALA A 297 -9.91 28.83 15.49
C ALA A 297 -11.30 28.54 16.07
N ASN A 298 -12.16 27.82 15.34
CA ASN A 298 -13.50 27.50 15.82
C ASN A 298 -13.42 26.53 17.02
N PRO A 299 -13.93 26.93 18.22
CA PRO A 299 -13.91 26.08 19.40
C PRO A 299 -14.74 24.79 19.25
N GLU A 300 -15.80 24.80 18.42
CA GLU A 300 -16.69 23.66 18.15
C GLU A 300 -16.12 22.69 17.11
N LEU A 301 -14.96 22.99 16.51
CA LEU A 301 -14.31 22.08 15.58
C LEU A 301 -13.81 20.84 16.32
N GLU A 302 -14.13 19.68 15.79
CA GLU A 302 -13.66 18.40 16.32
C GLU A 302 -12.72 17.75 15.28
N GLN A 303 -11.56 17.23 15.75
CA GLN A 303 -10.57 16.54 14.91
C GLN A 303 -10.51 15.07 15.23
N TYR A 304 -10.49 14.22 14.20
CA TYR A 304 -10.45 12.77 14.31
C TYR A 304 -9.42 12.18 13.35
N HIS A 305 -8.56 11.30 13.87
CA HIS A 305 -7.57 10.57 13.09
C HIS A 305 -7.87 9.07 13.12
N PHE A 306 -7.95 8.43 11.96
CA PHE A 306 -7.99 6.98 11.81
C PHE A 306 -6.59 6.49 11.46
N ILE A 307 -6.04 5.56 12.24
CA ILE A 307 -4.65 5.09 12.07
C ILE A 307 -4.51 3.59 12.34
N GLY A 308 -3.50 2.97 11.73
CA GLY A 308 -3.06 1.63 12.08
C GLY A 308 -2.34 1.58 13.43
N LYS A 309 -2.35 0.43 14.08
CA LYS A 309 -1.71 0.22 15.40
C LYS A 309 -0.18 0.36 15.40
N ASP A 310 0.45 0.32 14.24
CA ASP A 310 1.91 0.46 14.06
C ASP A 310 2.43 1.89 14.24
N ILE A 311 1.56 2.88 14.10
CA ILE A 311 1.91 4.30 14.20
C ILE A 311 1.28 5.00 15.40
N VAL A 312 0.85 4.23 16.40
CA VAL A 312 0.24 4.74 17.64
C VAL A 312 1.18 5.71 18.35
N THR A 313 2.46 5.38 18.51
CA THR A 313 3.44 6.23 19.19
C THR A 313 3.50 7.64 18.61
N PHE A 314 3.51 7.74 17.27
CA PHE A 314 3.57 9.03 16.59
C PHE A 314 2.32 9.89 16.81
N HIS A 315 1.14 9.27 16.82
CA HIS A 315 -0.14 9.97 16.91
C HIS A 315 -0.65 10.20 18.34
N THR A 316 -0.08 9.50 19.32
CA THR A 316 -0.51 9.62 20.73
C THR A 316 0.49 10.34 21.63
N LEU A 317 1.75 10.46 21.21
CA LEU A 317 2.78 11.17 21.95
C LEU A 317 3.27 12.39 21.17
N PHE A 318 3.88 12.15 20.02
CA PHE A 318 4.61 13.17 19.29
C PHE A 318 3.67 14.24 18.70
N TRP A 319 2.69 13.82 17.91
CA TRP A 319 1.76 14.72 17.24
C TRP A 319 0.93 15.59 18.19
N PRO A 320 0.30 15.08 19.26
CA PRO A 320 -0.41 15.90 20.22
C PRO A 320 0.47 16.91 20.93
N ALA A 321 1.71 16.52 21.30
CA ALA A 321 2.65 17.45 21.94
C ALA A 321 3.07 18.57 20.98
N MET A 322 3.40 18.25 19.73
CA MET A 322 3.71 19.26 18.70
C MET A 322 2.57 20.26 18.53
N LEU A 323 1.34 19.79 18.42
CA LEU A 323 0.17 20.66 18.26
C LEU A 323 -0.04 21.54 19.48
N HIS A 324 -0.03 20.96 20.67
CA HIS A 324 -0.30 21.68 21.91
C HIS A 324 0.71 22.80 22.13
N PHE A 325 2.01 22.47 22.09
CA PHE A 325 3.07 23.44 22.38
C PHE A 325 3.36 24.42 21.24
N SER A 326 2.84 24.17 20.05
CA SER A 326 2.80 25.14 18.94
C SER A 326 1.50 25.96 18.89
N GLY A 327 0.67 25.90 19.95
CA GLY A 327 -0.57 26.66 20.05
C GLY A 327 -1.71 26.20 19.14
N ARG A 328 -1.67 24.94 18.69
CA ARG A 328 -2.67 24.36 17.80
C ARG A 328 -3.62 23.41 18.53
N LYS A 329 -4.82 23.25 18.00
CA LYS A 329 -5.83 22.33 18.55
C LYS A 329 -5.37 20.86 18.36
N THR A 330 -5.43 20.11 19.45
CA THR A 330 -5.12 18.67 19.44
C THR A 330 -6.35 17.84 18.98
N PRO A 331 -6.16 16.61 18.51
CA PRO A 331 -7.27 15.73 18.14
C PRO A 331 -8.25 15.48 19.31
N ASN A 332 -9.54 15.43 18.99
CA ASN A 332 -10.57 15.00 19.93
C ASN A 332 -10.48 13.50 20.18
N SER A 333 -10.12 12.72 19.16
CA SER A 333 -9.78 11.31 19.32
C SER A 333 -8.87 10.82 18.20
N VAL A 334 -8.03 9.83 18.57
CA VAL A 334 -7.27 9.02 17.62
C VAL A 334 -7.85 7.61 17.66
N PHE A 335 -8.37 7.17 16.52
CA PHE A 335 -9.02 5.88 16.35
C PHE A 335 -8.02 4.89 15.74
N VAL A 336 -7.66 3.89 16.52
CA VAL A 336 -6.65 2.90 16.17
C VAL A 336 -7.32 1.59 15.72
N HIS A 337 -6.90 1.06 14.59
CA HIS A 337 -7.35 -0.26 14.12
C HIS A 337 -6.20 -1.27 14.04
N GLY A 338 -6.55 -2.56 14.04
CA GLY A 338 -5.63 -3.67 13.81
C GLY A 338 -5.26 -3.84 12.33
N PHE A 339 -4.44 -4.83 12.03
CA PHE A 339 -4.06 -5.18 10.66
C PHE A 339 -5.09 -6.08 9.99
N LEU A 340 -5.10 -6.05 8.67
CA LEU A 340 -5.79 -7.05 7.88
C LEU A 340 -4.80 -8.18 7.54
N THR A 341 -5.13 -9.38 7.98
CA THR A 341 -4.42 -10.62 7.66
C THR A 341 -5.24 -11.47 6.68
N VAL A 342 -4.67 -12.53 6.16
CA VAL A 342 -5.35 -13.50 5.30
C VAL A 342 -5.08 -14.92 5.79
N ASN A 343 -6.03 -15.82 5.61
CA ASN A 343 -5.90 -17.25 5.88
C ASN A 343 -5.33 -17.58 7.27
N ASN A 344 -6.03 -17.18 8.32
CA ASN A 344 -5.69 -17.45 9.72
C ASN A 344 -4.39 -16.79 10.22
N GLY A 345 -4.17 -15.54 9.84
CA GLY A 345 -3.09 -14.72 10.38
C GLY A 345 -1.80 -14.75 9.58
N GLU A 346 -1.78 -15.34 8.40
CA GLU A 346 -0.64 -15.20 7.50
C GLU A 346 -0.47 -13.75 7.04
N LYS A 347 0.74 -13.23 7.22
CA LYS A 347 1.08 -11.89 6.72
C LYS A 347 1.02 -11.90 5.20
N MET A 348 0.27 -10.97 4.62
CA MET A 348 0.17 -10.82 3.17
C MET A 348 1.55 -10.62 2.54
N SER A 349 1.84 -11.38 1.49
CA SER A 349 3.08 -11.28 0.72
C SER A 349 2.78 -11.31 -0.78
N LYS A 350 3.18 -10.25 -1.49
CA LYS A 350 3.03 -10.17 -2.96
C LYS A 350 3.78 -11.31 -3.67
N SER A 351 4.97 -11.67 -3.18
CA SER A 351 5.79 -12.71 -3.80
C SER A 351 5.26 -14.14 -3.59
N ARG A 352 4.44 -14.35 -2.56
CA ARG A 352 3.82 -15.65 -2.27
C ARG A 352 2.39 -15.79 -2.80
N GLY A 353 1.84 -14.74 -3.44
CA GLY A 353 0.46 -14.75 -3.94
C GLY A 353 -0.62 -14.74 -2.82
N THR A 354 -0.24 -14.49 -1.57
CA THR A 354 -1.16 -14.50 -0.42
C THR A 354 -1.82 -13.15 -0.16
N GLY A 355 -1.59 -12.15 -1.03
CA GLY A 355 -2.13 -10.80 -0.86
C GLY A 355 -3.39 -10.55 -1.68
N LEU A 356 -4.38 -9.91 -1.09
CA LEU A 356 -5.51 -9.35 -1.82
C LEU A 356 -5.07 -8.04 -2.48
N ASP A 357 -4.89 -8.05 -3.81
CA ASP A 357 -4.57 -6.84 -4.58
C ASP A 357 -5.87 -6.08 -4.89
N PRO A 358 -6.00 -4.80 -4.43
CA PRO A 358 -7.22 -4.04 -4.64
C PRO A 358 -7.56 -3.77 -6.10
N LEU A 359 -6.58 -3.49 -6.95
CA LEU A 359 -6.86 -3.24 -8.38
C LEU A 359 -7.20 -4.54 -9.11
N LYS A 360 -6.57 -5.66 -8.76
CA LYS A 360 -6.95 -6.98 -9.29
C LYS A 360 -8.38 -7.31 -8.92
N TYR A 361 -8.80 -7.06 -7.67
CA TYR A 361 -10.18 -7.21 -7.22
C TYR A 361 -11.16 -6.45 -8.13
N LEU A 362 -10.88 -5.18 -8.40
CA LEU A 362 -11.72 -4.34 -9.27
C LEU A 362 -11.68 -4.79 -10.74
N SER A 363 -10.51 -5.20 -11.26
CA SER A 363 -10.34 -5.64 -12.65
C SER A 363 -11.07 -6.94 -12.99
N LEU A 364 -11.32 -7.78 -11.97
CA LEU A 364 -12.14 -8.99 -12.08
C LEU A 364 -13.65 -8.70 -12.06
N GLY A 365 -14.05 -7.43 -12.06
CA GLY A 365 -15.44 -7.01 -12.01
C GLY A 365 -16.12 -7.30 -10.66
N MET A 366 -15.35 -7.53 -9.60
CA MET A 366 -15.88 -7.74 -8.25
C MET A 366 -16.45 -6.43 -7.70
N ASN A 367 -17.67 -6.49 -7.19
CA ASN A 367 -18.32 -5.29 -6.67
C ASN A 367 -17.60 -4.78 -5.39
N PRO A 368 -17.15 -3.52 -5.37
CA PRO A 368 -16.45 -2.95 -4.21
C PRO A 368 -17.29 -2.96 -2.93
N GLU A 369 -18.61 -2.89 -3.04
CA GLU A 369 -19.48 -2.89 -1.88
C GLU A 369 -19.60 -4.26 -1.19
N TRP A 370 -19.25 -5.35 -1.87
CA TRP A 370 -19.08 -6.66 -1.22
C TRP A 370 -17.96 -6.61 -0.18
N LEU A 371 -16.82 -6.02 -0.56
CA LEU A 371 -15.68 -5.87 0.33
C LEU A 371 -15.98 -4.88 1.46
N ARG A 372 -16.63 -3.75 1.15
CA ARG A 372 -17.05 -2.76 2.16
C ARG A 372 -17.96 -3.40 3.21
N TYR A 373 -18.93 -4.19 2.79
CA TYR A 373 -19.84 -4.92 3.68
C TYR A 373 -19.09 -5.94 4.55
N TYR A 374 -18.25 -6.75 3.93
CA TYR A 374 -17.49 -7.79 4.62
C TYR A 374 -16.57 -7.22 5.69
N LEU A 375 -15.79 -6.19 5.35
CA LEU A 375 -14.92 -5.51 6.30
C LEU A 375 -15.73 -4.87 7.43
N ALA A 376 -16.80 -4.14 7.12
CA ALA A 376 -17.66 -3.53 8.11
C ALA A 376 -18.28 -4.56 9.06
N ALA A 377 -18.65 -5.75 8.57
CA ALA A 377 -19.19 -6.84 9.39
C ALA A 377 -18.19 -7.43 10.39
N LYS A 378 -16.89 -7.12 10.25
CA LYS A 378 -15.80 -7.53 11.16
C LYS A 378 -15.21 -6.38 11.97
N LEU A 379 -15.35 -5.14 11.49
CA LEU A 379 -14.80 -3.96 12.14
C LEU A 379 -15.55 -3.57 13.41
N SER A 380 -14.80 -3.31 14.45
CA SER A 380 -15.28 -2.80 15.74
C SER A 380 -14.48 -1.57 16.17
N ALA A 381 -14.85 -1.00 17.32
CA ALA A 381 -14.10 0.12 17.93
C ALA A 381 -12.76 -0.30 18.55
N ARG A 382 -12.34 -1.55 18.43
CA ARG A 382 -11.10 -2.10 18.98
C ARG A 382 -9.99 -2.16 17.93
N ASN A 383 -8.74 -2.30 18.40
CA ASN A 383 -7.55 -2.41 17.55
C ASN A 383 -7.15 -3.87 17.24
N GLU A 384 -8.11 -4.80 17.26
CA GLU A 384 -7.90 -6.21 16.94
C GLU A 384 -7.64 -6.41 15.45
N ASP A 385 -6.80 -7.40 15.12
CA ASP A 385 -6.54 -7.78 13.73
C ASP A 385 -7.77 -8.46 13.13
N ILE A 386 -7.99 -8.22 11.86
CA ILE A 386 -9.09 -8.81 11.08
C ILE A 386 -8.48 -9.80 10.09
N ASP A 387 -9.04 -11.00 10.03
CA ASP A 387 -8.65 -12.00 9.04
C ASP A 387 -9.64 -12.03 7.87
N PHE A 388 -9.11 -11.89 6.65
CA PHE A 388 -9.88 -12.10 5.43
C PHE A 388 -9.89 -13.59 5.08
N ASN A 389 -11.07 -14.18 5.09
CA ASN A 389 -11.31 -15.53 4.63
C ASN A 389 -12.23 -15.52 3.41
N ALA A 390 -11.80 -16.09 2.31
CA ALA A 390 -12.52 -16.04 1.03
C ALA A 390 -13.89 -16.78 1.08
N GLU A 391 -13.96 -17.91 1.77
CA GLU A 391 -15.20 -18.67 1.91
C GLU A 391 -16.22 -17.91 2.78
N ASP A 392 -15.80 -17.37 3.92
CA ASP A 392 -16.62 -16.50 4.78
C ASP A 392 -17.10 -15.25 4.04
N PHE A 393 -16.20 -14.64 3.23
CA PHE A 393 -16.55 -13.50 2.38
C PHE A 393 -17.68 -13.84 1.40
N MET A 394 -17.54 -14.91 0.64
CA MET A 394 -18.53 -15.34 -0.34
C MET A 394 -19.84 -15.74 0.36
N ALA A 395 -19.77 -16.53 1.42
CA ALA A 395 -20.94 -16.98 2.16
C ALA A 395 -21.74 -15.81 2.74
N ARG A 396 -21.05 -14.86 3.38
CA ARG A 396 -21.66 -13.69 4.01
C ARG A 396 -22.30 -12.75 3.00
N VAL A 397 -21.56 -12.38 1.92
CA VAL A 397 -22.09 -11.51 0.87
C VAL A 397 -23.31 -12.14 0.20
N ASN A 398 -23.20 -13.41 -0.20
CA ASN A 398 -24.28 -14.11 -0.91
C ASN A 398 -25.50 -14.38 -0.03
N SER A 399 -25.32 -14.65 1.26
CA SER A 399 -26.41 -14.82 2.20
C SER A 399 -27.07 -13.50 2.57
N ASP A 400 -26.30 -12.58 3.12
CA ASP A 400 -26.86 -11.39 3.76
C ASP A 400 -27.35 -10.36 2.73
N LEU A 401 -26.49 -9.98 1.77
CA LEU A 401 -26.85 -8.93 0.80
C LEU A 401 -27.80 -9.46 -0.27
N ILE A 402 -27.55 -10.64 -0.83
CA ILE A 402 -28.34 -11.15 -1.95
C ILE A 402 -29.52 -11.99 -1.44
N GLY A 403 -29.23 -12.99 -0.60
CA GLY A 403 -30.24 -13.94 -0.13
C GLY A 403 -31.27 -13.31 0.75
N LYS A 404 -30.91 -12.35 1.59
CA LYS A 404 -31.84 -11.72 2.55
C LYS A 404 -32.25 -10.32 2.08
N PHE A 405 -31.32 -9.38 1.95
CA PHE A 405 -31.64 -7.96 1.82
C PHE A 405 -32.24 -7.59 0.45
N VAL A 406 -31.51 -7.79 -0.66
CA VAL A 406 -31.97 -7.40 -2.01
C VAL A 406 -33.22 -8.16 -2.42
N ASN A 407 -33.37 -9.39 -1.96
CA ASN A 407 -34.53 -10.21 -2.23
C ASN A 407 -35.87 -9.62 -1.74
N ILE A 408 -35.89 -8.79 -0.69
CA ILE A 408 -37.10 -8.14 -0.20
C ILE A 408 -37.76 -7.32 -1.31
N ALA A 409 -36.97 -6.45 -1.96
CA ALA A 409 -37.43 -5.61 -3.06
C ALA A 409 -37.83 -6.45 -4.30
N SER A 410 -36.99 -7.42 -4.69
CA SER A 410 -37.22 -8.22 -5.90
C SER A 410 -38.50 -9.06 -5.83
N ARG A 411 -38.90 -9.52 -4.61
CA ARG A 411 -40.13 -10.29 -4.37
C ARG A 411 -41.38 -9.43 -4.32
N SER A 412 -41.28 -8.12 -4.14
CA SER A 412 -42.42 -7.22 -3.88
C SER A 412 -42.62 -6.17 -4.98
N ALA A 413 -41.55 -5.60 -5.50
CA ALA A 413 -41.62 -4.46 -6.45
C ALA A 413 -42.38 -4.78 -7.73
N GLY A 414 -42.23 -6.01 -8.26
CA GLY A 414 -42.91 -6.44 -9.46
C GLY A 414 -44.46 -6.43 -9.37
N PHE A 415 -44.99 -6.71 -8.19
CA PHE A 415 -46.42 -6.64 -7.96
C PHE A 415 -46.90 -5.19 -7.88
N ILE A 416 -46.17 -4.31 -7.18
CA ILE A 416 -46.48 -2.87 -7.13
C ILE A 416 -46.51 -2.27 -8.52
N ALA A 417 -45.48 -2.54 -9.34
CA ALA A 417 -45.42 -2.02 -10.70
C ALA A 417 -46.54 -2.54 -11.62
N LYS A 418 -46.81 -3.85 -11.61
CA LYS A 418 -47.69 -4.48 -12.58
C LYS A 418 -49.19 -4.38 -12.24
N ARG A 419 -49.52 -4.38 -10.94
CA ARG A 419 -50.92 -4.38 -10.50
C ARG A 419 -51.43 -3.06 -9.92
N PHE A 420 -50.47 -2.25 -9.38
CA PHE A 420 -50.88 -1.04 -8.64
C PHE A 420 -50.23 0.25 -9.26
N GLY A 421 -49.86 0.18 -10.53
CA GLY A 421 -49.37 1.35 -11.26
C GLY A 421 -48.10 1.98 -10.67
N GLY A 422 -47.29 1.21 -9.92
CA GLY A 422 -46.09 1.71 -9.22
C GLY A 422 -46.40 2.47 -7.95
N GLN A 423 -47.65 2.55 -7.48
CA GLN A 423 -48.02 3.32 -6.29
C GLN A 423 -48.05 2.43 -5.05
N LEU A 424 -47.56 2.94 -3.93
CA LEU A 424 -47.64 2.31 -2.61
C LEU A 424 -49.06 2.46 -2.06
N GLY A 425 -49.51 1.43 -1.35
CA GLY A 425 -50.83 1.37 -0.72
C GLY A 425 -50.85 1.74 0.76
N GLN A 426 -51.97 1.48 1.41
CA GLN A 426 -52.07 1.56 2.85
C GLN A 426 -51.40 0.36 3.52
N VAL A 427 -50.83 0.58 4.70
CA VAL A 427 -50.22 -0.46 5.54
C VAL A 427 -51.14 -0.86 6.65
N SER A 428 -51.38 -2.15 6.79
CA SER A 428 -52.21 -2.73 7.87
C SER A 428 -51.51 -2.74 9.23
N ALA A 429 -52.22 -3.12 10.28
CA ALA A 429 -51.70 -3.09 11.65
C ALA A 429 -50.47 -3.99 11.85
N ASP A 430 -50.42 -5.17 11.24
CA ASP A 430 -49.27 -6.07 11.30
C ASP A 430 -48.07 -5.55 10.53
N GLY A 431 -48.29 -4.96 9.35
CA GLY A 431 -47.27 -4.24 8.61
C GLY A 431 -46.70 -3.04 9.38
N GLN A 432 -47.60 -2.22 9.97
CA GLN A 432 -47.21 -1.09 10.81
C GLN A 432 -46.39 -1.52 12.03
N ALA A 433 -46.74 -2.64 12.68
CA ALA A 433 -45.98 -3.18 13.79
C ALA A 433 -44.54 -3.56 13.38
N LEU A 434 -44.36 -4.18 12.20
CA LEU A 434 -43.05 -4.48 11.65
C LEU A 434 -42.25 -3.19 11.38
N LEU A 435 -42.85 -2.22 10.67
CA LEU A 435 -42.19 -0.96 10.34
C LEU A 435 -41.77 -0.17 11.59
N SER A 436 -42.67 -0.14 12.60
CA SER A 436 -42.36 0.51 13.89
C SER A 436 -41.17 -0.15 14.60
N ALA A 437 -41.04 -1.48 14.52
CA ALA A 437 -39.87 -2.17 15.08
C ALA A 437 -38.55 -1.78 14.37
N LEU A 438 -38.56 -1.58 13.04
CA LEU A 438 -37.41 -1.13 12.28
C LEU A 438 -37.07 0.32 12.65
N GLN A 439 -38.06 1.19 12.80
CA GLN A 439 -37.89 2.58 13.19
C GLN A 439 -37.36 2.70 14.63
N ALA A 440 -37.86 1.87 15.56
CA ALA A 440 -37.39 1.85 16.94
C ALA A 440 -35.91 1.44 17.09
N ALA A 441 -35.35 0.64 16.18
CA ALA A 441 -33.97 0.22 16.19
C ALA A 441 -33.02 1.29 15.66
N ALA A 442 -33.50 2.26 14.88
CA ALA A 442 -32.65 3.25 14.20
C ALA A 442 -31.72 4.04 15.16
N PRO A 443 -32.17 4.50 16.36
CA PRO A 443 -31.28 5.20 17.29
C PRO A 443 -30.11 4.32 17.78
N SER A 444 -30.34 3.04 18.05
CA SER A 444 -29.28 2.10 18.47
C SER A 444 -28.26 1.85 17.35
N ILE A 445 -28.75 1.69 16.12
CA ILE A 445 -27.89 1.51 14.93
C ILE A 445 -27.05 2.79 14.69
N ALA A 446 -27.67 3.97 14.83
CA ALA A 446 -26.94 5.24 14.75
C ALA A 446 -25.86 5.35 15.82
N ALA A 447 -26.13 4.93 17.07
CA ALA A 447 -25.14 4.91 18.13
C ALA A 447 -23.99 3.94 17.84
N PHE A 448 -24.25 2.78 17.25
CA PHE A 448 -23.19 1.84 16.83
C PHE A 448 -22.30 2.44 15.73
N TYR A 449 -22.83 3.14 14.74
CA TYR A 449 -22.05 3.83 13.73
C TYR A 449 -21.19 4.94 14.33
N ASP A 450 -21.76 5.76 15.21
CA ASP A 450 -21.03 6.85 15.87
C ASP A 450 -19.84 6.32 16.69
N GLN A 451 -20.05 5.21 17.39
CA GLN A 451 -19.05 4.50 18.18
C GLN A 451 -18.11 3.62 17.36
N ARG A 452 -18.24 3.55 16.04
CA ARG A 452 -17.47 2.70 15.11
C ARG A 452 -17.64 1.19 15.35
N GLU A 453 -18.72 0.81 15.98
CA GLU A 453 -19.13 -0.57 16.21
C GLU A 453 -19.91 -1.13 14.98
N TYR A 454 -19.24 -1.09 13.81
CA TYR A 454 -19.91 -1.41 12.54
C TYR A 454 -20.42 -2.83 12.49
N ALA A 455 -19.68 -3.79 13.05
CA ALA A 455 -20.12 -5.19 13.15
C ALA A 455 -21.43 -5.34 13.94
N LYS A 456 -21.61 -4.54 15.01
CA LYS A 456 -22.87 -4.54 15.78
C LYS A 456 -24.00 -3.90 14.99
N ALA A 457 -23.72 -2.77 14.30
CA ALA A 457 -24.71 -2.12 13.45
C ALA A 457 -25.25 -3.08 12.37
N LEU A 458 -24.33 -3.74 11.63
CA LEU A 458 -24.70 -4.67 10.57
C LEU A 458 -25.43 -5.90 11.10
N ARG A 459 -25.03 -6.42 12.26
CA ARG A 459 -25.73 -7.54 12.91
C ARG A 459 -27.19 -7.16 13.22
N GLU A 460 -27.41 -5.99 13.80
CA GLU A 460 -28.76 -5.52 14.12
C GLU A 460 -29.59 -5.32 12.85
N ILE A 461 -29.03 -4.70 11.81
CA ILE A 461 -29.69 -4.52 10.52
C ILE A 461 -30.06 -5.87 9.89
N MET A 462 -29.19 -6.88 9.96
CA MET A 462 -29.47 -8.22 9.41
C MET A 462 -30.55 -8.96 10.23
N LEU A 463 -30.60 -8.79 11.56
CA LEU A 463 -31.71 -9.31 12.40
C LEU A 463 -33.05 -8.67 12.02
N LEU A 464 -33.05 -7.36 11.72
CA LEU A 464 -34.24 -6.69 11.21
C LEU A 464 -34.62 -7.20 9.80
N THR A 465 -33.62 -7.42 8.96
CA THR A 465 -33.82 -8.03 7.63
C THR A 465 -34.45 -9.42 7.71
N ASP A 466 -34.06 -10.24 8.67
CA ASP A 466 -34.64 -11.55 8.92
C ASP A 466 -36.12 -11.44 9.36
N LYS A 467 -36.49 -10.45 10.20
CA LYS A 467 -37.90 -10.18 10.55
C LYS A 467 -38.72 -9.82 9.32
N VAL A 468 -38.19 -9.00 8.42
CA VAL A 468 -38.88 -8.64 7.16
C VAL A 468 -39.06 -9.87 6.27
N ASN A 469 -38.04 -10.71 6.10
CA ASN A 469 -38.15 -11.94 5.34
C ASN A 469 -39.18 -12.90 5.96
N SER A 470 -39.24 -13.02 7.30
CA SER A 470 -40.25 -13.80 7.99
C SER A 470 -41.67 -13.28 7.69
N TYR A 471 -41.85 -11.96 7.64
CA TYR A 471 -43.13 -11.35 7.25
C TYR A 471 -43.48 -11.67 5.79
N VAL A 472 -42.54 -11.61 4.86
CA VAL A 472 -42.73 -12.00 3.45
C VAL A 472 -43.14 -13.47 3.34
N ASP A 473 -42.48 -14.37 4.06
CA ASP A 473 -42.68 -15.81 4.00
C ASP A 473 -44.01 -16.22 4.66
N GLN A 474 -44.51 -15.49 5.67
CA GLN A 474 -45.83 -15.69 6.30
C GLN A 474 -46.95 -15.24 5.37
N ASN A 475 -46.79 -14.11 4.67
CA ASN A 475 -47.81 -13.51 3.83
C ASN A 475 -47.80 -14.01 2.37
N LYS A 476 -46.70 -14.56 1.89
CA LYS A 476 -46.53 -15.16 0.55
C LYS A 476 -47.17 -14.33 -0.58
N PRO A 477 -46.65 -13.14 -0.90
CA PRO A 477 -47.27 -12.25 -1.90
C PRO A 477 -47.49 -12.93 -3.25
N TRP A 478 -46.65 -13.90 -3.65
CA TRP A 478 -46.81 -14.70 -4.86
C TRP A 478 -48.03 -15.64 -4.83
N ASP A 479 -48.48 -16.05 -3.64
CA ASP A 479 -49.69 -16.86 -3.50
C ASP A 479 -50.94 -15.97 -3.38
N LEU A 480 -50.85 -14.83 -2.67
CA LEU A 480 -51.91 -13.81 -2.68
C LEU A 480 -52.21 -13.33 -4.09
N ALA A 481 -51.21 -13.14 -4.93
CA ALA A 481 -51.39 -12.72 -6.31
C ALA A 481 -52.17 -13.69 -7.20
N LYS A 482 -52.32 -14.95 -6.79
CA LYS A 482 -53.08 -15.99 -7.51
C LYS A 482 -54.52 -16.12 -7.03
N GLN A 483 -54.84 -15.50 -5.89
CA GLN A 483 -56.15 -15.61 -5.26
C GLN A 483 -57.05 -14.44 -5.65
N GLU A 484 -58.26 -14.73 -6.06
CA GLU A 484 -59.26 -13.72 -6.42
C GLU A 484 -59.68 -12.90 -5.18
N GLY A 485 -59.80 -11.60 -5.31
CA GLY A 485 -60.22 -10.70 -4.21
C GLY A 485 -59.14 -10.36 -3.18
N GLN A 486 -57.88 -10.83 -3.35
CA GLN A 486 -56.77 -10.56 -2.42
C GLN A 486 -55.87 -9.36 -2.82
N ASP A 487 -56.26 -8.58 -3.82
CA ASP A 487 -55.45 -7.47 -4.31
C ASP A 487 -55.14 -6.40 -3.24
N ALA A 488 -56.10 -6.09 -2.36
CA ALA A 488 -55.91 -5.15 -1.26
C ALA A 488 -54.85 -5.66 -0.25
N ARG A 489 -54.87 -6.95 0.09
CA ARG A 489 -53.86 -7.56 0.98
C ARG A 489 -52.51 -7.68 0.29
N LEU A 490 -52.47 -8.05 -0.98
CA LEU A 490 -51.25 -8.07 -1.76
C LEU A 490 -50.58 -6.68 -1.82
N HIS A 491 -51.39 -5.62 -2.04
CA HIS A 491 -50.91 -4.26 -2.08
C HIS A 491 -50.31 -3.81 -0.75
N ASP A 492 -51.01 -4.08 0.36
CA ASP A 492 -50.57 -3.84 1.73
C ASP A 492 -49.26 -4.55 2.03
N VAL A 493 -49.17 -5.87 1.80
CA VAL A 493 -47.96 -6.67 2.06
C VAL A 493 -46.77 -6.18 1.24
N CYS A 494 -46.96 -5.93 -0.06
CA CYS A 494 -45.88 -5.43 -0.92
C CYS A 494 -45.46 -4.01 -0.52
N THR A 495 -46.39 -3.14 -0.14
CA THR A 495 -46.06 -1.78 0.37
C THR A 495 -45.25 -1.86 1.64
N THR A 496 -45.67 -2.71 2.60
CA THR A 496 -44.91 -2.95 3.84
C THR A 496 -43.48 -3.40 3.56
N CYS A 497 -43.30 -4.34 2.61
CA CYS A 497 -41.95 -4.82 2.23
C CYS A 497 -41.10 -3.73 1.58
N ILE A 498 -41.65 -2.87 0.73
CA ILE A 498 -40.91 -1.77 0.10
C ILE A 498 -40.55 -0.70 1.13
N GLU A 499 -41.41 -0.34 2.05
CA GLU A 499 -41.11 0.58 3.15
C GLU A 499 -40.03 0.01 4.08
N ALA A 500 -40.10 -1.28 4.42
CA ALA A 500 -39.09 -1.96 5.21
C ALA A 500 -37.72 -1.97 4.48
N PHE A 501 -37.74 -2.28 3.18
CA PHE A 501 -36.52 -2.25 2.35
C PHE A 501 -35.88 -0.85 2.31
N ARG A 502 -36.69 0.21 2.22
CA ARG A 502 -36.26 1.58 2.32
C ARG A 502 -35.56 1.87 3.65
N LEU A 503 -36.16 1.50 4.77
CA LEU A 503 -35.59 1.74 6.11
C LEU A 503 -34.28 1.00 6.30
N LEU A 504 -34.18 -0.26 5.85
CA LEU A 504 -32.94 -1.04 5.87
C LEU A 504 -31.86 -0.43 4.97
N SER A 505 -32.23 0.02 3.77
CA SER A 505 -31.32 0.66 2.83
C SER A 505 -30.72 1.96 3.38
N LEU A 506 -31.55 2.77 4.03
CA LEU A 506 -31.12 4.00 4.71
C LEU A 506 -30.06 3.69 5.79
N GLN A 507 -30.30 2.63 6.58
CA GLN A 507 -29.37 2.21 7.64
C GLN A 507 -28.08 1.62 7.08
N LEU A 508 -28.10 0.97 5.91
CA LEU A 508 -26.93 0.40 5.23
C LEU A 508 -26.14 1.44 4.41
N LYS A 509 -26.70 2.61 4.12
CA LYS A 509 -26.09 3.62 3.23
C LYS A 509 -24.65 4.00 3.60
N PRO A 510 -24.23 4.15 4.87
CA PRO A 510 -22.84 4.43 5.18
C PRO A 510 -21.88 3.37 4.64
N VAL A 511 -22.30 2.12 4.63
CA VAL A 511 -21.48 0.97 4.18
C VAL A 511 -21.63 0.74 2.67
N LEU A 512 -22.82 0.88 2.13
CA LEU A 512 -23.20 0.55 0.75
C LEU A 512 -23.74 1.80 0.02
N PRO A 513 -22.89 2.80 -0.24
CA PRO A 513 -23.34 4.09 -0.80
C PRO A 513 -23.88 3.98 -2.23
N ALA A 514 -23.32 3.14 -3.08
CA ALA A 514 -23.76 2.99 -4.47
C ALA A 514 -25.06 2.20 -4.55
N LEU A 515 -25.21 1.13 -3.76
CA LEU A 515 -26.48 0.41 -3.64
C LEU A 515 -27.57 1.31 -3.09
N ALA A 516 -27.29 2.09 -2.05
CA ALA A 516 -28.26 3.06 -1.51
C ALA A 516 -28.70 4.09 -2.56
N ALA A 517 -27.78 4.59 -3.40
CA ALA A 517 -28.14 5.51 -4.49
C ALA A 517 -29.06 4.85 -5.53
N GLN A 518 -28.86 3.56 -5.85
CA GLN A 518 -29.76 2.80 -6.72
C GLN A 518 -31.15 2.64 -6.07
N VAL A 519 -31.19 2.38 -4.75
CA VAL A 519 -32.46 2.28 -4.00
C VAL A 519 -33.19 3.63 -3.96
N GLU A 520 -32.48 4.73 -3.74
CA GLU A 520 -33.04 6.09 -3.78
C GLU A 520 -33.68 6.39 -5.14
N ALA A 521 -32.97 6.06 -6.22
CA ALA A 521 -33.50 6.19 -7.58
C ALA A 521 -34.71 5.28 -7.84
N PHE A 522 -34.67 4.01 -7.39
CA PHE A 522 -35.79 3.10 -7.49
C PHE A 522 -37.02 3.60 -6.73
N LEU A 523 -36.84 4.09 -5.52
CA LEU A 523 -37.92 4.59 -4.68
C LEU A 523 -38.37 6.01 -5.05
N ASN A 524 -37.71 6.66 -6.01
CA ASN A 524 -38.00 8.04 -6.42
C ASN A 524 -37.96 9.02 -5.24
N VAL A 525 -36.88 8.98 -4.46
CA VAL A 525 -36.66 9.82 -3.26
C VAL A 525 -35.35 10.58 -3.34
N SER A 526 -35.27 11.68 -2.58
CA SER A 526 -34.01 12.40 -2.36
C SER A 526 -33.00 11.54 -1.59
N PRO A 527 -31.70 11.86 -1.63
CA PRO A 527 -30.68 11.14 -0.88
C PRO A 527 -31.02 10.97 0.60
N PHE A 528 -30.89 9.75 1.10
CA PHE A 528 -31.25 9.40 2.48
C PHE A 528 -30.43 10.18 3.51
N THR A 529 -31.12 10.65 4.55
CA THR A 529 -30.57 11.13 5.82
C THR A 529 -31.12 10.30 6.97
N PHE A 530 -30.40 10.23 8.10
CA PHE A 530 -30.87 9.45 9.25
C PHE A 530 -32.17 9.97 9.87
N ALA A 531 -32.47 11.26 9.74
CA ALA A 531 -33.74 11.84 10.21
C ALA A 531 -34.96 11.19 9.54
N GLN A 532 -34.80 10.71 8.31
CA GLN A 532 -35.88 10.05 7.56
C GLN A 532 -36.16 8.60 8.04
N ALA A 533 -35.37 8.04 8.96
CA ALA A 533 -35.62 6.71 9.53
C ALA A 533 -36.93 6.66 10.30
N GLN A 534 -37.45 7.79 10.82
CA GLN A 534 -38.72 7.88 11.54
C GLN A 534 -39.93 8.19 10.62
N GLN A 535 -39.72 8.26 9.32
CA GLN A 535 -40.75 8.61 8.35
C GLN A 535 -41.02 7.42 7.42
N LEU A 536 -42.23 7.31 6.90
CA LEU A 536 -42.60 6.40 5.83
C LEU A 536 -42.91 7.20 4.57
N LEU A 537 -42.82 6.57 3.40
CA LEU A 537 -43.21 7.18 2.12
C LEU A 537 -44.70 7.40 2.06
N GLY A 538 -45.46 6.45 2.56
CA GLY A 538 -46.92 6.51 2.68
C GLY A 538 -47.67 6.13 1.40
N ALA A 539 -48.97 5.97 1.55
CA ALA A 539 -49.85 5.61 0.44
C ALA A 539 -49.86 6.69 -0.67
N GLY A 540 -49.91 6.22 -1.91
CA GLY A 540 -49.87 7.09 -3.10
C GLY A 540 -48.48 7.48 -3.57
N HIS A 541 -47.39 7.21 -2.81
CA HIS A 541 -46.03 7.39 -3.27
C HIS A 541 -45.73 6.46 -4.47
N THR A 542 -45.14 7.03 -5.52
CA THR A 542 -44.85 6.30 -6.76
C THR A 542 -43.40 5.90 -6.83
N ILE A 543 -43.14 4.61 -7.01
CA ILE A 543 -41.79 4.04 -7.22
C ILE A 543 -41.51 3.80 -8.70
N ASN A 544 -40.24 3.81 -9.08
CA ASN A 544 -39.79 3.49 -10.43
C ASN A 544 -39.74 1.96 -10.66
N ALA A 545 -39.51 1.54 -11.90
CA ALA A 545 -39.32 0.13 -12.24
C ALA A 545 -38.08 -0.44 -11.52
N TYR A 546 -38.25 -1.60 -10.87
CA TYR A 546 -37.17 -2.29 -10.21
C TYR A 546 -36.16 -2.85 -11.23
N GLN A 547 -34.91 -2.61 -10.97
CA GLN A 547 -33.79 -3.22 -11.68
C GLN A 547 -32.98 -4.09 -10.71
N HIS A 548 -32.33 -5.13 -11.23
CA HIS A 548 -31.51 -5.99 -10.39
C HIS A 548 -30.31 -5.21 -9.84
N MET A 549 -30.17 -5.14 -8.52
CA MET A 549 -29.26 -4.21 -7.85
C MET A 549 -27.89 -4.80 -7.54
N MET A 550 -27.78 -6.13 -7.34
CA MET A 550 -26.52 -6.74 -6.94
C MET A 550 -26.44 -8.21 -7.34
N GLN A 551 -25.30 -8.64 -7.82
CA GLN A 551 -25.02 -10.02 -8.20
C GLN A 551 -24.34 -10.78 -7.06
N ARG A 552 -24.25 -12.12 -7.18
CA ARG A 552 -23.54 -12.99 -6.25
C ARG A 552 -22.05 -13.02 -6.55
N VAL A 553 -21.25 -13.20 -5.50
CA VAL A 553 -19.84 -13.59 -5.63
C VAL A 553 -19.79 -15.04 -6.12
N THR A 554 -18.90 -15.34 -7.07
CA THR A 554 -18.69 -16.70 -7.58
C THR A 554 -17.34 -17.26 -7.13
N PRO A 555 -17.24 -18.61 -7.02
CA PRO A 555 -15.95 -19.24 -6.71
C PRO A 555 -14.85 -18.87 -7.69
N GLU A 556 -15.15 -18.79 -9.00
CA GLU A 556 -14.20 -18.49 -10.06
C GLU A 556 -13.58 -17.09 -9.89
N GLN A 557 -14.36 -16.11 -9.39
CA GLN A 557 -13.85 -14.78 -9.07
C GLN A 557 -12.84 -14.82 -7.92
N LEU A 558 -13.09 -15.64 -6.90
CA LEU A 558 -12.19 -15.79 -5.76
C LEU A 558 -10.92 -16.54 -6.15
N ASP A 559 -11.04 -17.62 -6.93
CA ASP A 559 -9.88 -18.37 -7.44
C ASP A 559 -8.99 -17.44 -8.29
N ALA A 560 -9.57 -16.67 -9.20
CA ALA A 560 -8.85 -15.70 -10.00
C ALA A 560 -8.18 -14.60 -9.15
N LEU A 561 -8.84 -14.15 -8.06
CA LEU A 561 -8.30 -13.12 -7.17
C LEU A 561 -7.02 -13.56 -6.48
N PHE A 562 -6.96 -14.79 -6.00
CA PHE A 562 -5.83 -15.36 -5.27
C PHE A 562 -4.86 -16.17 -6.14
N GLU A 563 -5.12 -16.28 -7.45
CA GLU A 563 -4.16 -16.87 -8.36
C GLU A 563 -2.85 -16.07 -8.31
N PRO A 564 -1.71 -16.74 -8.04
CA PRO A 564 -0.42 -16.08 -8.07
C PRO A 564 -0.24 -15.38 -9.43
N PRO A 565 0.40 -14.20 -9.48
CA PRO A 565 0.77 -13.61 -10.75
C PRO A 565 1.54 -14.66 -11.54
N ALA A 566 1.17 -14.87 -12.82
CA ALA A 566 1.91 -15.77 -13.69
C ALA A 566 3.39 -15.41 -13.54
N VAL A 567 4.19 -16.35 -13.10
CA VAL A 567 5.63 -16.19 -13.10
C VAL A 567 5.99 -16.03 -14.57
N VAL A 568 6.22 -14.82 -15.01
CA VAL A 568 6.93 -14.59 -16.26
C VAL A 568 8.33 -15.09 -15.95
N GLU A 569 8.59 -16.35 -16.27
CA GLU A 569 9.96 -16.83 -16.33
C GLU A 569 10.66 -15.86 -17.28
N GLU A 570 11.47 -14.97 -16.73
CA GLU A 570 12.45 -14.26 -17.54
C GLU A 570 13.23 -15.36 -18.24
N LYS A 571 13.02 -15.51 -19.55
CA LYS A 571 13.83 -16.40 -20.37
C LYS A 571 15.27 -15.97 -20.15
N VAL A 572 15.98 -16.72 -19.33
CA VAL A 572 17.41 -16.51 -19.15
C VAL A 572 18.03 -16.83 -20.50
N THR A 573 18.55 -15.83 -21.17
CA THR A 573 19.30 -15.97 -22.43
C THR A 573 20.80 -15.92 -22.12
N PRO A 574 21.46 -17.06 -21.87
CA PRO A 574 22.88 -17.09 -21.52
C PRO A 574 23.72 -16.47 -22.65
N GLY A 575 24.56 -15.48 -22.30
CA GLY A 575 25.36 -14.76 -23.30
C GLY A 575 24.53 -13.92 -24.30
N GLY A 576 23.28 -13.61 -23.98
CA GLY A 576 22.37 -12.80 -24.81
C GLY A 576 21.62 -13.58 -25.89
N GLU A 577 21.79 -14.90 -26.00
CA GLU A 577 21.11 -15.77 -26.99
C GLU A 577 20.40 -16.94 -26.30
N GLU A 578 19.28 -17.42 -26.90
CA GLU A 578 18.66 -18.65 -26.45
C GLU A 578 19.56 -19.85 -26.77
N ILE A 579 19.60 -20.83 -25.83
CA ILE A 579 20.28 -22.09 -26.11
C ILE A 579 19.57 -22.75 -27.30
N ALA A 580 20.34 -23.15 -28.31
CA ALA A 580 19.84 -23.81 -29.50
C ALA A 580 19.09 -25.11 -29.14
N PRO A 581 18.19 -25.60 -30.03
CA PRO A 581 17.48 -26.85 -29.81
C PRO A 581 18.43 -28.02 -29.49
N THR A 582 17.99 -28.94 -28.67
CA THR A 582 18.76 -30.14 -28.29
C THR A 582 19.12 -30.96 -29.54
N ILE A 583 20.37 -31.39 -29.61
CA ILE A 583 20.88 -32.32 -30.64
C ILE A 583 21.26 -33.64 -30.00
N SER A 584 21.31 -34.71 -30.81
CA SER A 584 21.83 -36.01 -30.37
C SER A 584 23.35 -36.00 -30.29
N ILE A 585 23.93 -36.96 -29.57
CA ILE A 585 25.38 -37.15 -29.54
C ILE A 585 25.93 -37.47 -30.91
N ASP A 586 25.13 -38.18 -31.76
CA ASP A 586 25.49 -38.48 -33.15
C ASP A 586 25.51 -37.25 -34.03
N ASP A 587 24.71 -36.24 -33.76
CA ASP A 587 24.75 -34.96 -34.45
C ASP A 587 25.97 -34.15 -34.04
N PHE A 588 26.31 -34.13 -32.74
CA PHE A 588 27.55 -33.49 -32.27
C PHE A 588 28.79 -34.20 -32.84
N ALA A 589 28.81 -35.53 -32.91
CA ALA A 589 29.92 -36.30 -33.48
C ALA A 589 30.23 -36.01 -34.95
N LYS A 590 29.28 -35.41 -35.70
CA LYS A 590 29.52 -34.94 -37.06
C LYS A 590 30.43 -33.74 -37.14
N VAL A 591 30.58 -32.98 -36.06
CA VAL A 591 31.50 -31.85 -35.96
C VAL A 591 32.84 -32.33 -35.46
N ASP A 592 33.90 -32.16 -36.24
CA ASP A 592 35.27 -32.53 -35.81
C ASP A 592 35.99 -31.31 -35.24
N LEU A 593 35.98 -31.23 -33.90
CA LEU A 593 36.70 -30.18 -33.14
C LEU A 593 38.09 -30.67 -32.80
N ARG A 594 39.12 -29.91 -33.19
CA ARG A 594 40.55 -30.22 -32.97
C ARG A 594 41.26 -29.11 -32.25
N ILE A 595 42.26 -29.52 -31.45
CA ILE A 595 43.30 -28.60 -30.97
C ILE A 595 44.22 -28.26 -32.11
N ALA A 596 44.46 -26.97 -32.33
CA ALA A 596 45.39 -26.45 -33.34
C ALA A 596 46.40 -25.53 -32.68
N GLN A 597 47.68 -25.57 -33.15
CA GLN A 597 48.66 -24.58 -32.79
C GLN A 597 48.65 -23.45 -33.80
N ILE A 598 48.62 -22.20 -33.34
CA ILE A 598 48.76 -21.01 -34.18
C ILE A 598 50.27 -20.83 -34.44
N VAL A 599 50.74 -21.29 -35.62
CA VAL A 599 52.12 -21.23 -36.02
C VAL A 599 52.50 -19.86 -36.51
N ASN A 600 51.61 -19.20 -37.22
CA ASN A 600 51.78 -17.83 -37.69
C ASN A 600 50.44 -17.10 -37.63
N CYS A 601 50.51 -15.75 -37.44
CA CYS A 601 49.37 -14.87 -37.44
C CYS A 601 49.75 -13.55 -38.14
N GLU A 602 48.95 -13.12 -39.11
CA GLU A 602 49.22 -11.92 -39.87
C GLU A 602 47.95 -11.06 -40.02
N PRO A 603 48.08 -9.71 -40.00
CA PRO A 603 47.01 -8.82 -40.40
C PRO A 603 46.62 -9.09 -41.86
N VAL A 604 45.37 -8.94 -42.18
CA VAL A 604 44.85 -9.07 -43.56
C VAL A 604 44.78 -7.69 -44.19
N GLU A 605 45.62 -7.48 -45.25
CA GLU A 605 45.63 -6.23 -46.00
C GLU A 605 44.25 -5.92 -46.59
N GLY A 606 43.73 -4.75 -46.29
CA GLY A 606 42.39 -4.32 -46.68
C GLY A 606 41.22 -4.85 -45.80
N SER A 607 41.51 -5.40 -44.60
CA SER A 607 40.52 -5.77 -43.59
C SER A 607 40.94 -5.28 -42.21
N VAL A 608 40.02 -4.58 -41.53
CA VAL A 608 40.23 -4.13 -40.11
C VAL A 608 39.72 -5.16 -39.10
N LYS A 609 39.04 -6.22 -39.57
CA LYS A 609 38.38 -7.21 -38.71
C LYS A 609 39.09 -8.58 -38.69
N LEU A 610 39.84 -8.90 -39.75
CA LEU A 610 40.35 -10.25 -39.94
C LEU A 610 41.83 -10.34 -39.61
N LEU A 611 42.18 -11.43 -38.92
CA LEU A 611 43.55 -11.95 -38.84
C LEU A 611 43.62 -13.24 -39.67
N ARG A 612 44.75 -13.45 -40.36
CA ARG A 612 45.06 -14.69 -41.09
C ARG A 612 45.90 -15.56 -40.17
N LEU A 613 45.39 -16.72 -39.85
CA LEU A 613 46.02 -17.71 -38.96
C LEU A 613 46.58 -18.85 -39.81
N THR A 614 47.82 -19.23 -39.58
CA THR A 614 48.40 -20.47 -40.06
C THR A 614 48.40 -21.47 -38.91
N LEU A 615 47.62 -22.56 -39.07
CA LEU A 615 47.34 -23.54 -38.02
C LEU A 615 47.97 -24.88 -38.28
N ASP A 616 48.65 -25.45 -37.31
CA ASP A 616 49.03 -26.86 -37.27
C ASP A 616 47.94 -27.65 -36.51
N VAL A 617 47.31 -28.59 -37.18
CA VAL A 617 46.27 -29.49 -36.60
C VAL A 617 46.78 -30.93 -36.50
N GLY A 618 48.09 -31.15 -36.64
CA GLY A 618 48.70 -32.48 -36.56
C GLY A 618 48.45 -33.41 -37.74
N GLU A 619 48.03 -32.85 -38.92
CA GLU A 619 47.72 -33.63 -40.13
C GLU A 619 48.89 -33.66 -41.15
N GLY A 620 50.05 -33.14 -40.77
CA GLY A 620 51.26 -33.09 -41.62
C GLY A 620 51.28 -31.94 -42.64
N ARG A 621 50.31 -31.03 -42.61
CA ARG A 621 50.25 -29.77 -43.38
C ARG A 621 49.70 -28.65 -42.53
N MET A 622 49.98 -27.44 -42.95
CA MET A 622 49.41 -26.22 -42.34
C MET A 622 48.05 -25.88 -42.97
N ARG A 623 47.14 -25.37 -42.15
CA ARG A 623 45.87 -24.82 -42.61
C ARG A 623 45.88 -23.31 -42.55
N ASN A 624 45.21 -22.67 -43.52
CA ASN A 624 45.00 -21.24 -43.49
C ASN A 624 43.59 -20.92 -43.06
N VAL A 625 43.42 -20.13 -42.01
CA VAL A 625 42.11 -19.74 -41.49
C VAL A 625 42.05 -18.23 -41.31
N PHE A 626 40.96 -17.61 -41.78
CA PHE A 626 40.68 -16.21 -41.56
C PHE A 626 39.68 -16.10 -40.39
N SER A 627 40.03 -15.35 -39.34
CA SER A 627 39.24 -15.17 -38.11
C SER A 627 38.98 -13.70 -37.83
N GLY A 628 37.74 -13.35 -37.44
CA GLY A 628 37.27 -11.98 -37.20
C GLY A 628 37.64 -11.45 -35.81
N ILE A 629 38.87 -11.63 -35.37
CA ILE A 629 39.36 -11.35 -34.02
C ILE A 629 40.35 -10.17 -33.93
N ALA A 630 40.58 -9.44 -35.02
CA ALA A 630 41.54 -8.37 -35.07
C ALA A 630 41.24 -7.16 -34.15
N SER A 631 39.98 -7.04 -33.69
CA SER A 631 39.60 -6.00 -32.71
C SER A 631 40.13 -6.27 -31.30
N MET A 632 40.43 -7.52 -30.96
CA MET A 632 40.77 -7.95 -29.60
C MET A 632 42.19 -8.48 -29.47
N TYR A 633 42.81 -8.94 -30.57
CA TYR A 633 44.12 -9.61 -30.56
C TYR A 633 45.06 -9.02 -31.54
N LYS A 634 46.30 -8.87 -31.11
CA LYS A 634 47.45 -8.61 -32.01
C LYS A 634 48.05 -9.95 -32.43
N PRO A 635 48.68 -10.02 -33.63
CA PRO A 635 49.35 -11.23 -34.12
C PRO A 635 50.33 -11.87 -33.12
N GLU A 636 51.11 -11.05 -32.43
CA GLU A 636 52.08 -11.49 -31.43
C GLU A 636 51.49 -12.15 -30.21
N ASP A 637 50.22 -11.82 -29.86
CA ASP A 637 49.52 -12.43 -28.72
C ASP A 637 49.06 -13.85 -28.99
N LEU A 638 48.93 -14.23 -30.26
CA LEU A 638 48.33 -15.50 -30.70
C LEU A 638 49.38 -16.52 -31.17
N VAL A 639 50.48 -16.09 -31.74
CA VAL A 639 51.53 -17.00 -32.27
C VAL A 639 52.06 -17.88 -31.14
N GLY A 640 52.17 -19.18 -31.40
CA GLY A 640 52.61 -20.19 -30.46
C GLY A 640 51.54 -20.72 -29.50
N LYS A 641 50.32 -20.08 -29.46
CA LYS A 641 49.23 -20.52 -28.61
C LYS A 641 48.44 -21.67 -29.22
N LEU A 642 47.84 -22.47 -28.36
CA LEU A 642 46.89 -23.49 -28.80
C LEU A 642 45.47 -22.91 -28.83
N THR A 643 44.65 -23.33 -29.77
CA THR A 643 43.26 -22.96 -29.90
C THR A 643 42.41 -24.14 -30.30
N VAL A 644 41.08 -23.95 -30.29
CA VAL A 644 40.10 -24.94 -30.74
C VAL A 644 39.62 -24.53 -32.14
N MET A 645 39.58 -25.46 -33.07
CA MET A 645 39.01 -25.24 -34.38
C MET A 645 38.05 -26.33 -34.83
N VAL A 646 37.09 -25.95 -35.67
CA VAL A 646 36.30 -26.89 -36.44
C VAL A 646 37.09 -27.33 -37.65
N ALA A 647 37.55 -28.60 -37.68
CA ALA A 647 38.51 -29.08 -38.66
C ALA A 647 37.85 -29.66 -39.93
N ASN A 648 36.58 -30.06 -39.87
CA ASN A 648 35.89 -30.70 -40.98
C ASN A 648 34.90 -29.77 -41.73
N LEU A 649 35.06 -28.47 -41.54
CA LEU A 649 34.30 -27.50 -42.39
C LEU A 649 34.88 -27.51 -43.81
N ALA A 650 33.97 -27.44 -44.81
CA ALA A 650 34.37 -27.28 -46.21
C ALA A 650 35.18 -25.99 -46.41
N PRO A 651 36.27 -26.02 -47.16
CA PRO A 651 37.06 -24.82 -47.44
C PRO A 651 36.21 -23.71 -48.06
N ARG A 652 36.28 -22.51 -47.47
CA ARG A 652 35.49 -21.34 -47.88
C ARG A 652 36.37 -20.34 -48.65
N LYS A 653 36.01 -20.07 -49.92
CA LYS A 653 36.66 -19.01 -50.70
C LYS A 653 36.22 -17.64 -50.20
N MET A 654 37.14 -16.82 -49.78
CA MET A 654 36.90 -15.44 -49.28
C MET A 654 37.64 -14.46 -50.23
N LYS A 655 37.41 -13.15 -50.07
CA LYS A 655 38.07 -12.09 -50.83
C LYS A 655 39.62 -12.15 -50.70
N PHE A 656 40.10 -12.62 -49.55
CA PHE A 656 41.53 -12.59 -49.21
C PHE A 656 42.21 -13.96 -49.29
N GLY A 657 41.53 -14.99 -49.74
CA GLY A 657 42.06 -16.35 -49.86
C GLY A 657 41.04 -17.43 -49.47
N VAL A 658 41.54 -18.65 -49.26
CA VAL A 658 40.72 -19.77 -48.83
C VAL A 658 40.88 -19.99 -47.32
N SER A 659 39.77 -20.08 -46.58
CA SER A 659 39.76 -20.46 -45.17
C SER A 659 39.43 -21.94 -45.07
N GLU A 660 40.30 -22.72 -44.36
CA GLU A 660 40.24 -24.18 -44.27
C GLU A 660 39.79 -24.67 -42.90
N GLY A 661 38.80 -24.02 -42.33
CA GLY A 661 38.27 -24.30 -40.98
C GLY A 661 37.80 -23.03 -40.28
N MET A 662 37.42 -23.17 -39.06
CA MET A 662 36.95 -22.07 -38.21
C MET A 662 37.57 -22.19 -36.79
N VAL A 663 38.23 -21.14 -36.31
CA VAL A 663 38.65 -21.03 -34.91
C VAL A 663 37.44 -20.63 -34.06
N LEU A 664 37.30 -21.28 -32.94
CA LEU A 664 36.19 -21.01 -32.00
C LEU A 664 36.54 -19.84 -31.06
N ALA A 665 35.61 -18.92 -30.96
CA ALA A 665 35.69 -17.84 -30.00
C ALA A 665 34.31 -17.64 -29.35
N ALA A 666 34.29 -17.24 -28.09
CA ALA A 666 33.06 -16.88 -27.38
C ALA A 666 32.86 -15.35 -27.48
N SER A 667 31.62 -14.90 -27.64
CA SER A 667 31.23 -13.50 -27.58
C SER A 667 29.82 -13.39 -27.00
N HIS A 668 29.46 -12.23 -26.44
CA HIS A 668 28.09 -11.91 -26.10
C HIS A 668 27.31 -11.51 -27.37
N ALA A 669 26.02 -11.88 -27.44
CA ALA A 669 25.20 -11.55 -28.60
C ALA A 669 24.89 -10.05 -28.71
N ASP A 670 24.88 -9.35 -27.57
CA ASP A 670 24.69 -7.89 -27.50
C ASP A 670 26.04 -7.19 -27.26
N ASP A 671 26.55 -6.51 -28.28
CA ASP A 671 27.81 -5.77 -28.25
C ASP A 671 27.79 -4.60 -27.25
N GLN A 672 26.62 -4.16 -26.78
CA GLN A 672 26.49 -3.10 -25.77
C GLN A 672 26.74 -3.64 -24.33
N VAL A 673 26.51 -4.93 -24.11
CA VAL A 673 26.75 -5.61 -22.84
C VAL A 673 28.21 -6.03 -22.73
N ASP A 674 28.74 -6.70 -23.76
CA ASP A 674 30.13 -7.09 -23.86
C ASP A 674 30.52 -7.17 -25.35
N SER A 675 31.43 -6.29 -25.78
CA SER A 675 31.97 -6.25 -27.14
C SER A 675 33.19 -7.17 -27.33
N GLY A 676 33.54 -7.97 -26.34
CA GLY A 676 34.69 -8.87 -26.33
C GLY A 676 34.52 -10.09 -27.23
N ILE A 677 35.59 -10.54 -27.85
CA ILE A 677 35.66 -11.80 -28.60
C ILE A 677 36.79 -12.62 -27.98
N TYR A 678 36.46 -13.75 -27.38
CA TYR A 678 37.39 -14.55 -26.57
C TYR A 678 37.73 -15.87 -27.26
N VAL A 679 38.97 -15.97 -27.80
CA VAL A 679 39.43 -17.21 -28.45
C VAL A 679 39.61 -18.31 -27.42
N LEU A 680 39.04 -19.50 -27.72
CA LEU A 680 39.07 -20.65 -26.81
C LEU A 680 40.49 -21.26 -26.76
N HIS A 681 40.99 -21.45 -25.52
CA HIS A 681 42.28 -22.09 -25.25
C HIS A 681 42.06 -23.43 -24.49
N PRO A 682 42.76 -24.50 -24.90
CA PRO A 682 42.71 -25.72 -24.12
C PRO A 682 43.52 -25.62 -22.83
N TRP A 683 43.21 -26.49 -21.86
CA TRP A 683 44.01 -26.64 -20.62
C TRP A 683 45.44 -27.09 -20.91
N PRO A 684 46.42 -26.75 -20.08
CA PRO A 684 47.83 -27.16 -20.27
C PRO A 684 47.97 -28.69 -20.39
N GLY A 685 48.75 -29.13 -21.38
CA GLY A 685 48.99 -30.55 -21.70
C GLY A 685 48.34 -31.00 -23.00
N ALA A 686 47.41 -30.22 -23.56
CA ALA A 686 46.86 -30.50 -24.88
C ALA A 686 47.92 -30.37 -25.97
N LYS A 687 47.75 -31.11 -27.07
CA LYS A 687 48.64 -31.13 -28.23
C LYS A 687 47.86 -30.94 -29.52
N PRO A 688 48.48 -30.34 -30.58
CA PRO A 688 47.87 -30.26 -31.89
C PRO A 688 47.37 -31.62 -32.38
N GLY A 689 46.20 -31.63 -33.00
CA GLY A 689 45.54 -32.86 -33.51
C GLY A 689 44.64 -33.59 -32.52
N MET A 690 44.71 -33.29 -31.21
CA MET A 690 43.77 -33.91 -30.24
C MET A 690 42.34 -33.50 -30.58
N ARG A 691 41.43 -34.51 -30.61
CA ARG A 691 39.99 -34.31 -30.84
C ARG A 691 39.29 -33.99 -29.54
N ILE A 692 38.30 -33.11 -29.63
CA ILE A 692 37.38 -32.77 -28.54
C ILE A 692 36.14 -33.66 -28.67
N HIS A 693 35.73 -34.28 -27.59
CA HIS A 693 34.61 -35.23 -27.54
C HIS A 693 33.51 -34.72 -26.65
#